data_99e33b09d0edb243c542bcb516c69017
#
_entry.id   99e33b09d0edb243c542bcb516c69017
#
_cell.length_a   1.000
_cell.length_b   1.000
_cell.length_c   1.000
_cell.angle_alpha   90.00
_cell.angle_beta   90.00
_cell.angle_gamma   90.00
#
_symmetry.space_group_name_H-M   'P 1'
#
loop_
_entity.id
_entity.type
_entity.pdbx_description
1 polymer ?
#
loop_
_entity_poly.entity_id
_entity_poly.type
_entity_poly.pdbx_seq_one_letter_code
_entity_poly.pdbx_strand_id
1 'polypeptide(L)'
;MKRTLALILSLVMCLGLLAGCGDKKTDDGQTDGKTLVVGTQNFDGKFSPFFYTNDYENQVMGMVFDGLFLVDREGSVVLKGIEGDVRPYNGTDYTYKGIADCDIVENSDGTVDYNITLKEGVKFSDGEEMTIDDVIFSYYVLLDPAYDGVSTLYSLPIKGLEAYRSGMETVQNLILAAGPDAYAANDFYTEEQYNAYWTAFNAAGVKFAQEILDYVVAAGYATADDSVAAQAGNWGFELADDATVEDFWAAIVAKYGYDISDDGINAETAGTSISSFLEAELGDAYTDYTVAVQTGESAPNVAGIVKTGDYSMTVTLTEVNATAIYQLPVTVCPMHYYGETDKYDYDNNMFGFVKGDLSHVKSVTSTPVGSGPYTFESWSNGAVTLQKNPTYWKGEPKIDTVIWREMTDEDKIPGVVSGTIDVTDPSYSKEAAEQIKEANSNGEISGDTIQTDLVANLGYGYVGFNANRVKVGDGNGGDEASKDLRKAIATVIAVYRDVAVDSYYGEFANVINYPISDTSWAAPRVTDEGYKVAFSVDVNGNDIYTEGMSADDKYAAAKQAALGYFEAAGYTVADGKITAAPAGGRMDAEVMVGGSGKGDHPSFMALTLASDALKEIGFNLIVSDMSNFAEMTNAINAGTADMFAMAWQATPDPDMFQIYHSKGGSNEKSYWIKDADLDELIMMARQSTDQTYRKTLYKQCLDIVADWAVEIPIYQRQNCVIFSSQRVNLDTVTPDITTYWAWYNDIELLDLQ
;
A
#
# COMPACT_ATOMS: atom_id res chain seq x y z
N MET A 1 9.41 7.95 57.15
CA MET A 1 10.14 9.00 56.44
C MET A 1 10.18 8.84 54.91
N LYS A 2 10.46 7.66 54.30
CA LYS A 2 10.48 7.53 52.80
C LYS A 2 9.10 7.65 52.13
N ARG A 3 8.00 7.20 52.77
CA ARG A 3 6.63 7.33 52.24
C ARG A 3 6.06 8.75 52.36
N THR A 4 6.49 9.52 53.37
CA THR A 4 6.07 10.90 53.56
C THR A 4 6.80 11.86 52.59
N LEU A 5 8.02 11.52 52.20
CA LEU A 5 8.78 12.29 51.20
C LEU A 5 8.24 12.12 49.79
N ALA A 6 7.75 10.91 49.42
CA ALA A 6 7.12 10.62 48.12
C ALA A 6 5.76 11.34 47.97
N LEU A 7 4.99 11.45 49.06
CA LEU A 7 3.72 12.20 49.07
C LEU A 7 3.93 13.73 49.00
N ILE A 8 5.01 14.24 49.59
CA ILE A 8 5.36 15.66 49.49
C ILE A 8 5.90 16.00 48.08
N LEU A 9 6.66 15.09 47.45
CA LEU A 9 7.14 15.29 46.07
C LEU A 9 6.00 15.25 45.04
N SER A 10 5.02 14.34 45.21
CA SER A 10 3.83 14.28 44.33
C SER A 10 2.93 15.51 44.54
N LEU A 11 2.80 16.02 45.77
CA LEU A 11 2.02 17.23 46.02
C LEU A 11 2.70 18.49 45.48
N VAL A 12 4.03 18.53 45.47
CA VAL A 12 4.80 19.66 44.88
C VAL A 12 4.77 19.61 43.37
N MET A 13 4.73 18.43 42.72
CA MET A 13 4.51 18.32 41.28
C MET A 13 3.08 18.70 40.87
N CYS A 14 2.06 18.33 41.63
CA CYS A 14 0.69 18.78 41.39
C CYS A 14 0.46 20.26 41.64
N LEU A 15 1.21 20.89 42.57
CA LEU A 15 1.17 22.34 42.82
C LEU A 15 1.97 23.14 41.78
N GLY A 16 2.97 22.53 41.14
CA GLY A 16 3.72 23.13 40.03
C GLY A 16 2.91 23.27 38.76
N LEU A 17 1.94 22.36 38.53
CA LEU A 17 1.02 22.39 37.37
C LEU A 17 -0.16 23.37 37.56
N LEU A 18 -0.45 23.81 38.78
CA LEU A 18 -1.49 24.79 39.09
C LEU A 18 -1.00 26.22 39.25
N ALA A 19 0.32 26.44 39.26
CA ALA A 19 0.93 27.79 39.41
C ALA A 19 1.31 28.42 38.04
N GLY A 20 0.98 27.78 36.93
CA GLY A 20 1.19 28.27 35.57
C GLY A 20 0.01 29.07 34.96
N CYS A 21 -1.16 29.11 35.63
CA CYS A 21 -2.29 29.97 35.26
C CYS A 21 -2.30 31.24 36.13
N GLY A 22 -1.29 32.09 36.00
CA GLY A 22 -1.26 33.45 36.53
C GLY A 22 -1.37 34.43 35.38
N ASP A 23 -2.49 35.15 35.29
CA ASP A 23 -2.78 36.25 34.41
C ASP A 23 -1.55 37.06 33.99
N LYS A 24 -0.93 36.72 32.87
CA LYS A 24 -0.38 37.74 32.00
C LYS A 24 -1.47 38.03 30.99
N LYS A 25 -2.11 39.18 31.09
CA LYS A 25 -2.70 39.86 29.95
C LYS A 25 -1.59 39.98 28.91
N THR A 26 -1.48 38.98 28.04
CA THR A 26 -0.94 39.13 26.73
C THR A 26 -2.12 39.70 25.91
N ASP A 27 -1.85 40.76 25.18
CA ASP A 27 -2.70 41.32 24.17
C ASP A 27 -3.59 40.25 23.56
N ASP A 28 -4.90 40.48 23.61
CA ASP A 28 -5.86 39.78 22.79
C ASP A 28 -5.57 40.07 21.29
N GLY A 29 -4.58 39.47 20.77
CA GLY A 29 -4.54 39.09 19.36
C GLY A 29 -5.49 37.91 19.24
N GLN A 30 -6.79 38.17 19.24
CA GLN A 30 -7.81 37.29 18.77
C GLN A 30 -7.41 36.94 17.34
N THR A 31 -6.81 35.76 17.12
CA THR A 31 -6.78 35.14 15.81
C THR A 31 -8.23 34.73 15.58
N ASP A 32 -8.98 35.57 14.90
CA ASP A 32 -10.34 35.31 14.39
C ASP A 32 -10.32 34.21 13.32
N GLY A 33 -9.30 33.35 13.31
CA GLY A 33 -9.07 32.34 12.31
C GLY A 33 -9.75 31.01 12.66
N LYS A 34 -10.35 30.39 11.67
CA LYS A 34 -10.92 29.03 11.75
C LYS A 34 -9.80 28.00 11.77
N THR A 35 -9.78 27.15 12.80
CA THR A 35 -8.80 26.08 12.94
C THR A 35 -9.46 24.71 12.89
N LEU A 36 -9.03 23.86 11.95
CA LEU A 36 -9.38 22.45 11.84
C LEU A 36 -8.29 21.60 12.54
N VAL A 37 -8.69 20.66 13.39
CA VAL A 37 -7.77 19.74 14.05
C VAL A 37 -8.03 18.32 13.53
N VAL A 38 -6.99 17.72 12.95
CA VAL A 38 -7.02 16.35 12.41
C VAL A 38 -6.26 15.42 13.34
N GLY A 39 -6.88 14.34 13.78
CA GLY A 39 -6.20 13.30 14.55
C GLY A 39 -5.49 12.32 13.62
N THR A 40 -4.21 12.00 13.89
CA THR A 40 -3.38 11.14 13.02
C THR A 40 -2.46 10.27 13.87
N GLN A 41 -1.82 9.28 13.24
CA GLN A 41 -0.72 8.52 13.86
C GLN A 41 0.59 9.31 13.82
N ASN A 42 1.66 8.72 14.37
CA ASN A 42 2.94 9.38 14.51
C ASN A 42 3.62 9.66 13.16
N PHE A 43 4.39 10.74 13.12
CA PHE A 43 5.25 11.13 12.01
C PHE A 43 6.70 10.75 12.29
N ASP A 44 7.45 10.44 11.22
CA ASP A 44 8.90 10.22 11.27
C ASP A 44 9.70 11.51 11.03
N GLY A 45 9.02 12.59 10.58
CA GLY A 45 9.61 13.90 10.34
C GLY A 45 10.18 14.11 8.94
N LYS A 46 9.88 13.21 8.01
CA LYS A 46 10.30 13.29 6.59
C LYS A 46 9.17 13.84 5.70
N PHE A 47 8.86 15.11 5.86
CA PHE A 47 7.84 15.80 5.04
C PHE A 47 8.39 16.17 3.66
N SER A 48 8.68 15.17 2.85
CA SER A 48 9.28 15.34 1.53
C SER A 48 8.51 14.55 0.47
N PRO A 49 8.12 15.16 -0.66
CA PRO A 49 7.49 14.43 -1.77
C PRO A 49 8.38 13.36 -2.38
N PHE A 50 9.69 13.47 -2.17
CA PHE A 50 10.68 12.52 -2.70
C PHE A 50 11.04 11.39 -1.73
N PHE A 51 11.02 11.67 -0.40
CA PHE A 51 11.63 10.81 0.61
C PHE A 51 10.76 10.56 1.85
N TYR A 52 9.42 10.77 1.78
CA TYR A 52 8.53 10.38 2.87
C TYR A 52 8.63 8.87 3.14
N THR A 53 8.38 8.47 4.39
CA THR A 53 8.53 7.08 4.84
C THR A 53 7.22 6.46 5.30
N ASN A 54 6.18 7.26 5.57
CA ASN A 54 4.87 6.76 5.94
C ASN A 54 3.72 7.53 5.27
N ASP A 55 2.54 6.93 5.24
CA ASP A 55 1.37 7.48 4.54
C ASP A 55 0.81 8.75 5.20
N TYR A 56 0.97 8.92 6.51
CA TYR A 56 0.47 10.12 7.20
C TYR A 56 1.25 11.37 6.83
N GLU A 57 2.57 11.24 6.62
CA GLU A 57 3.38 12.32 6.03
C GLU A 57 2.94 12.63 4.60
N ASN A 58 2.65 11.61 3.80
CA ASN A 58 2.14 11.77 2.44
C ASN A 58 0.78 12.49 2.43
N GLN A 59 -0.11 12.21 3.38
CA GLN A 59 -1.39 12.93 3.53
C GLN A 59 -1.17 14.42 3.85
N VAL A 60 -0.24 14.75 4.73
CA VAL A 60 0.16 16.15 5.00
C VAL A 60 0.69 16.80 3.71
N MET A 61 1.56 16.07 2.95
CA MET A 61 2.07 16.55 1.67
C MET A 61 0.95 16.82 0.66
N GLY A 62 -0.10 16.02 0.65
CA GLY A 62 -1.28 16.23 -0.21
C GLY A 62 -2.02 17.56 0.03
N MET A 63 -1.81 18.22 1.19
CA MET A 63 -2.30 19.57 1.43
C MET A 63 -1.29 20.67 1.06
N VAL A 64 -0.01 20.35 0.93
CA VAL A 64 1.07 21.30 0.68
C VAL A 64 1.45 21.37 -0.80
N PHE A 65 1.22 20.30 -1.55
CA PHE A 65 1.63 20.20 -2.96
C PHE A 65 0.44 19.89 -3.87
N ASP A 66 0.59 20.25 -5.14
CA ASP A 66 -0.19 19.69 -6.23
C ASP A 66 0.62 18.58 -6.93
N GLY A 67 -0.02 17.48 -7.25
CA GLY A 67 0.51 16.49 -8.19
C GLY A 67 0.38 16.99 -9.64
N LEU A 68 1.31 16.60 -10.51
CA LEU A 68 1.26 16.95 -11.95
C LEU A 68 -0.07 16.52 -12.57
N PHE A 69 -0.56 15.32 -12.25
CA PHE A 69 -1.89 14.84 -12.59
C PHE A 69 -2.61 14.40 -11.32
N LEU A 70 -3.92 14.43 -11.36
CA LEU A 70 -4.79 13.88 -10.31
C LEU A 70 -5.50 12.64 -10.83
N VAL A 71 -6.07 11.87 -9.92
CA VAL A 71 -6.96 10.77 -10.23
C VAL A 71 -8.41 11.13 -9.90
N ASP A 72 -9.37 10.46 -10.52
CA ASP A 72 -10.77 10.56 -10.16
C ASP A 72 -11.14 9.63 -8.99
N ARG A 73 -12.43 9.58 -8.64
CA ARG A 73 -12.94 8.72 -7.55
C ARG A 73 -12.83 7.22 -7.80
N GLU A 74 -12.58 6.80 -9.04
CA GLU A 74 -12.32 5.41 -9.42
C GLU A 74 -10.82 5.11 -9.60
N GLY A 75 -9.93 6.08 -9.33
CA GLY A 75 -8.48 5.95 -9.47
C GLY A 75 -7.97 6.12 -10.91
N SER A 76 -8.81 6.55 -11.84
CA SER A 76 -8.37 6.80 -13.22
C SER A 76 -7.70 8.17 -13.33
N VAL A 77 -6.54 8.23 -13.99
CA VAL A 77 -5.80 9.49 -14.16
C VAL A 77 -6.58 10.48 -15.02
N VAL A 78 -6.64 11.73 -14.59
CA VAL A 78 -7.30 12.82 -15.31
C VAL A 78 -6.29 13.48 -16.26
N LEU A 79 -6.49 13.25 -17.56
CA LEU A 79 -5.57 13.73 -18.61
C LEU A 79 -5.86 15.15 -19.10
N LYS A 80 -7.01 15.73 -18.76
CA LYS A 80 -7.45 17.08 -19.18
C LYS A 80 -7.88 17.91 -17.96
N GLY A 81 -6.92 18.12 -17.04
CA GLY A 81 -7.18 18.79 -15.77
C GLY A 81 -7.27 20.33 -15.86
N ILE A 82 -6.62 20.98 -16.82
CA ILE A 82 -6.51 22.45 -16.86
C ILE A 82 -7.86 23.14 -16.95
N GLU A 83 -8.71 22.72 -17.89
CA GLU A 83 -10.10 23.22 -18.01
C GLU A 83 -11.04 22.44 -17.09
N GLY A 84 -10.68 21.24 -16.70
CA GLY A 84 -11.45 20.29 -15.89
C GLY A 84 -12.13 19.23 -16.74
N ASP A 85 -12.03 17.99 -16.29
CA ASP A 85 -12.65 16.81 -16.90
C ASP A 85 -13.89 16.42 -16.09
N VAL A 86 -15.03 16.22 -16.77
CA VAL A 86 -16.31 15.86 -16.11
C VAL A 86 -16.50 14.36 -16.22
N ARG A 87 -16.55 13.68 -15.06
CA ARG A 87 -16.75 12.23 -14.99
C ARG A 87 -17.87 11.88 -14.02
N PRO A 88 -18.74 10.95 -14.39
CA PRO A 88 -19.80 10.49 -13.50
C PRO A 88 -19.25 9.53 -12.43
N TYR A 89 -19.72 9.69 -11.19
CA TYR A 89 -19.49 8.72 -10.13
C TYR A 89 -20.75 8.65 -9.23
N ASN A 90 -21.20 7.46 -8.90
CA ASN A 90 -22.39 7.23 -8.05
C ASN A 90 -23.65 8.03 -8.47
N GLY A 91 -23.82 8.24 -9.80
CA GLY A 91 -24.97 8.97 -10.37
C GLY A 91 -24.82 10.49 -10.34
N THR A 92 -23.68 11.04 -9.93
CA THR A 92 -23.36 12.47 -9.91
C THR A 92 -22.20 12.77 -10.85
N ASP A 93 -22.28 13.88 -11.59
CA ASP A 93 -21.19 14.36 -12.44
C ASP A 93 -20.22 15.23 -11.62
N TYR A 94 -18.95 14.81 -11.54
CA TYR A 94 -17.87 15.53 -10.86
C TYR A 94 -16.91 16.16 -11.86
N THR A 95 -16.47 17.39 -11.58
CA THR A 95 -15.45 18.08 -12.39
C THR A 95 -14.11 18.02 -11.71
N TYR A 96 -13.15 17.34 -12.34
CA TYR A 96 -11.79 17.18 -11.85
C TYR A 96 -10.85 18.21 -12.48
N LYS A 97 -10.36 19.17 -11.68
CA LYS A 97 -9.43 20.22 -12.12
C LYS A 97 -8.04 19.97 -11.57
N GLY A 98 -7.03 20.08 -12.44
CA GLY A 98 -5.63 19.91 -12.13
C GLY A 98 -4.74 20.97 -12.77
N ILE A 99 -3.44 20.85 -12.53
CA ILE A 99 -2.44 21.82 -13.02
C ILE A 99 -1.85 21.44 -14.38
N ALA A 100 -2.20 20.27 -14.94
CA ALA A 100 -1.66 19.83 -16.22
C ALA A 100 -2.66 19.09 -17.09
N ASP A 101 -2.40 19.11 -18.39
CA ASP A 101 -2.99 18.26 -19.41
C ASP A 101 -1.93 17.32 -19.98
N CYS A 102 -2.35 16.13 -20.43
CA CYS A 102 -1.51 15.19 -21.16
C CYS A 102 -2.21 14.69 -22.43
N ASP A 103 -1.48 14.67 -23.54
CA ASP A 103 -1.86 13.99 -24.76
C ASP A 103 -0.91 12.82 -25.01
N ILE A 104 -1.47 11.61 -25.09
CA ILE A 104 -0.72 10.37 -25.31
C ILE A 104 -0.74 10.06 -26.81
N VAL A 105 0.44 9.90 -27.41
CA VAL A 105 0.61 9.61 -28.85
C VAL A 105 1.45 8.36 -29.02
N GLU A 106 0.84 7.29 -29.55
CA GLU A 106 1.57 6.10 -29.98
C GLU A 106 2.17 6.34 -31.36
N ASN A 107 3.47 6.26 -31.47
CA ASN A 107 4.21 6.53 -32.69
C ASN A 107 4.33 5.27 -33.55
N SER A 108 4.49 5.44 -34.86
CA SER A 108 4.60 4.33 -35.82
C SER A 108 5.86 3.47 -35.67
N ASP A 109 6.85 3.94 -34.89
CA ASP A 109 8.08 3.20 -34.54
C ASP A 109 7.94 2.41 -33.22
N GLY A 110 6.75 2.44 -32.61
CA GLY A 110 6.44 1.73 -31.36
C GLY A 110 6.74 2.53 -30.09
N THR A 111 7.32 3.73 -30.19
CA THR A 111 7.49 4.63 -29.04
C THR A 111 6.17 5.31 -28.67
N VAL A 112 6.07 5.79 -27.41
CA VAL A 112 4.89 6.51 -26.92
C VAL A 112 5.32 7.84 -26.35
N ASP A 113 4.72 8.92 -26.84
CA ASP A 113 4.95 10.28 -26.35
C ASP A 113 3.81 10.71 -25.42
N TYR A 114 4.17 11.11 -24.22
CA TYR A 114 3.31 11.78 -23.26
C TYR A 114 3.61 13.30 -23.36
N ASN A 115 2.74 14.01 -24.08
CA ASN A 115 2.88 15.45 -24.28
C ASN A 115 2.18 16.19 -23.16
N ILE A 116 2.95 16.76 -22.25
CA ILE A 116 2.50 17.40 -21.03
C ILE A 116 2.45 18.90 -21.23
N THR A 117 1.32 19.52 -20.87
CA THR A 117 1.14 20.98 -20.84
C THR A 117 0.75 21.38 -19.41
N LEU A 118 1.50 22.33 -18.85
CA LEU A 118 1.28 22.87 -17.51
C LEU A 118 0.37 24.09 -17.58
N LYS A 119 -0.44 24.30 -16.55
CA LYS A 119 -1.28 25.49 -16.36
C LYS A 119 -0.42 26.69 -16.02
N GLU A 120 -0.54 27.77 -16.80
CA GLU A 120 0.16 29.03 -16.53
C GLU A 120 -0.40 29.74 -15.27
N GLY A 121 0.48 30.45 -14.55
CA GLY A 121 0.11 31.30 -13.42
C GLY A 121 -0.12 30.54 -12.09
N VAL A 122 0.15 29.23 -12.02
CA VAL A 122 0.22 28.51 -10.76
C VAL A 122 1.44 28.96 -9.99
N LYS A 123 1.29 29.21 -8.67
CA LYS A 123 2.38 29.70 -7.82
C LYS A 123 2.65 28.74 -6.68
N PHE A 124 3.91 28.64 -6.33
CA PHE A 124 4.32 28.07 -5.05
C PHE A 124 3.96 29.00 -3.88
N SER A 125 3.96 28.48 -2.69
CA SER A 125 3.56 29.19 -1.47
C SER A 125 4.49 30.35 -1.11
N ASP A 126 5.72 30.39 -1.62
CA ASP A 126 6.68 31.49 -1.51
C ASP A 126 6.48 32.60 -2.56
N GLY A 127 5.58 32.39 -3.50
CA GLY A 127 5.16 33.37 -4.50
C GLY A 127 5.81 33.23 -5.88
N GLU A 128 6.83 32.36 -6.03
CA GLU A 128 7.43 32.05 -7.34
C GLU A 128 6.45 31.27 -8.22
N GLU A 129 6.50 31.52 -9.53
CA GLU A 129 5.61 30.88 -10.51
C GLU A 129 6.15 29.50 -10.90
N MET A 130 5.27 28.50 -10.90
CA MET A 130 5.57 27.15 -11.37
C MET A 130 5.75 27.13 -12.89
N THR A 131 6.83 26.53 -13.35
CA THR A 131 7.14 26.33 -14.76
C THR A 131 7.44 24.87 -15.07
N ILE A 132 7.64 24.55 -16.34
CA ILE A 132 8.01 23.18 -16.74
C ILE A 132 9.40 22.77 -16.22
N ASP A 133 10.25 23.74 -15.87
CA ASP A 133 11.57 23.48 -15.29
C ASP A 133 11.45 22.81 -13.90
N ASP A 134 10.43 23.16 -13.12
CA ASP A 134 10.14 22.54 -11.84
C ASP A 134 9.68 21.07 -12.01
N VAL A 135 8.89 20.82 -13.05
CA VAL A 135 8.46 19.46 -13.41
C VAL A 135 9.66 18.62 -13.85
N ILE A 136 10.51 19.17 -14.74
CA ILE A 136 11.73 18.50 -15.21
C ILE A 136 12.67 18.21 -14.03
N PHE A 137 12.88 19.17 -13.14
CA PHE A 137 13.65 18.97 -11.92
C PHE A 137 13.10 17.81 -11.09
N SER A 138 11.77 17.79 -10.86
CA SER A 138 11.11 16.73 -10.08
C SER A 138 11.30 15.35 -10.72
N TYR A 139 11.20 15.24 -12.05
CA TYR A 139 11.52 14.01 -12.76
C TYR A 139 12.97 13.60 -12.57
N TYR A 140 13.94 14.54 -12.73
CA TYR A 140 15.35 14.19 -12.64
C TYR A 140 15.76 13.78 -11.24
N VAL A 141 15.15 14.31 -10.17
CA VAL A 141 15.37 13.80 -8.79
C VAL A 141 14.96 12.34 -8.68
N LEU A 142 13.76 11.98 -9.17
CA LEU A 142 13.23 10.60 -9.09
C LEU A 142 13.96 9.61 -10.01
N LEU A 143 14.58 10.11 -11.08
CA LEU A 143 15.33 9.31 -12.07
C LEU A 143 16.83 9.26 -11.79
N ASP A 144 17.31 10.02 -10.80
CA ASP A 144 18.74 10.05 -10.49
C ASP A 144 19.27 8.69 -10.03
N PRO A 145 20.51 8.31 -10.40
CA PRO A 145 21.13 7.06 -9.93
C PRO A 145 21.20 6.92 -8.40
N ALA A 146 21.31 8.05 -7.66
CA ALA A 146 21.37 8.09 -6.21
C ALA A 146 19.98 8.12 -5.52
N TYR A 147 18.87 8.08 -6.29
CA TYR A 147 17.54 8.09 -5.70
C TYR A 147 17.24 6.76 -4.99
N ASP A 148 16.90 6.85 -3.71
CA ASP A 148 16.62 5.75 -2.79
C ASP A 148 15.26 5.90 -2.05
N GLY A 149 14.37 6.76 -2.58
CA GLY A 149 13.01 6.92 -2.06
C GLY A 149 12.03 5.88 -2.61
N VAL A 150 10.74 6.05 -2.28
CA VAL A 150 9.67 5.06 -2.57
C VAL A 150 9.21 5.02 -4.03
N SER A 151 9.53 6.04 -4.85
CA SER A 151 9.10 6.08 -6.26
C SER A 151 9.81 5.06 -7.12
N THR A 152 9.05 4.36 -7.96
CA THR A 152 9.56 3.40 -8.95
C THR A 152 9.60 3.98 -10.37
N LEU A 153 9.50 5.29 -10.53
CA LEU A 153 9.49 5.97 -11.85
C LEU A 153 10.67 5.56 -12.74
N TYR A 154 11.83 5.30 -12.12
CA TYR A 154 13.03 4.84 -12.82
C TYR A 154 12.92 3.44 -13.45
N SER A 155 11.86 2.69 -13.16
CA SER A 155 11.60 1.38 -13.77
C SER A 155 10.90 1.49 -15.14
N LEU A 156 10.36 2.66 -15.47
CA LEU A 156 9.71 2.88 -16.76
C LEU A 156 10.72 2.85 -17.91
N PRO A 157 10.34 2.35 -19.09
CA PRO A 157 11.19 2.30 -20.26
C PRO A 157 11.29 3.70 -20.93
N ILE A 158 11.68 4.72 -20.16
CA ILE A 158 11.88 6.07 -20.69
C ILE A 158 13.11 6.08 -21.60
N LYS A 159 12.94 6.62 -22.79
CA LYS A 159 14.00 6.64 -23.80
C LYS A 159 15.28 7.31 -23.25
N GLY A 160 16.39 6.57 -23.24
CA GLY A 160 17.69 7.04 -22.77
C GLY A 160 17.89 6.99 -21.25
N LEU A 161 16.91 6.57 -20.47
CA LEU A 161 17.03 6.47 -19.01
C LEU A 161 18.09 5.45 -18.59
N GLU A 162 18.12 4.28 -19.22
CA GLU A 162 19.15 3.27 -18.95
C GLU A 162 20.56 3.84 -19.16
N ALA A 163 20.78 4.56 -20.28
CA ALA A 163 22.08 5.19 -20.54
C ALA A 163 22.41 6.33 -19.55
N TYR A 164 21.39 7.02 -19.02
CA TYR A 164 21.58 8.02 -17.97
C TYR A 164 21.98 7.39 -16.63
N ARG A 165 21.34 6.30 -16.23
CA ARG A 165 21.63 5.62 -14.96
C ARG A 165 22.86 4.68 -15.03
N SER A 166 23.17 4.15 -16.21
CA SER A 166 24.32 3.25 -16.40
C SER A 166 25.66 3.91 -16.07
N GLY A 167 26.62 3.11 -15.63
CA GLY A 167 27.96 3.60 -15.28
C GLY A 167 27.99 4.54 -14.07
N MET A 168 26.95 4.55 -13.27
CA MET A 168 26.85 5.22 -11.97
C MET A 168 26.60 4.17 -10.89
N GLU A 169 27.22 4.33 -9.72
CA GLU A 169 27.02 3.43 -8.59
C GLU A 169 27.16 4.19 -7.28
N THR A 170 26.34 3.88 -6.27
CA THR A 170 26.47 4.53 -4.97
C THR A 170 27.74 4.07 -4.24
N VAL A 171 28.33 4.94 -3.46
CA VAL A 171 29.50 4.63 -2.63
C VAL A 171 29.17 3.45 -1.70
N GLN A 172 27.97 3.40 -1.14
CA GLN A 172 27.47 2.30 -0.32
C GLN A 172 27.52 0.97 -1.06
N ASN A 173 26.97 0.90 -2.27
CA ASN A 173 26.96 -0.35 -3.05
C ASN A 173 28.36 -0.79 -3.44
N LEU A 174 29.26 0.16 -3.74
CA LEU A 174 30.67 -0.16 -4.00
C LEU A 174 31.36 -0.74 -2.77
N ILE A 175 31.07 -0.24 -1.56
CA ILE A 175 31.60 -0.78 -0.31
C ILE A 175 31.00 -2.16 -0.01
N LEU A 176 29.68 -2.34 -0.19
CA LEU A 176 29.01 -3.64 0.00
C LEU A 176 29.56 -4.70 -0.97
N ALA A 177 29.77 -4.34 -2.24
CA ALA A 177 30.35 -5.23 -3.24
C ALA A 177 31.82 -5.60 -2.93
N ALA A 178 32.57 -4.69 -2.29
CA ALA A 178 33.96 -4.97 -1.87
C ALA A 178 33.99 -5.96 -0.69
N GLY A 179 32.95 -6.07 0.13
CA GLY A 179 32.91 -6.90 1.33
C GLY A 179 33.71 -6.34 2.50
N PRO A 180 33.61 -6.93 3.72
CA PRO A 180 34.22 -6.41 4.94
C PRO A 180 35.68 -6.81 5.18
N ASP A 181 36.27 -7.71 4.36
CA ASP A 181 37.52 -8.41 4.72
C ASP A 181 38.75 -7.51 4.68
N ALA A 182 38.87 -6.66 3.63
CA ALA A 182 40.00 -5.74 3.51
C ALA A 182 39.71 -4.58 2.55
N TYR A 183 40.07 -3.38 2.96
CA TYR A 183 40.05 -2.22 2.09
C TYR A 183 41.08 -2.38 0.95
N ALA A 184 40.63 -2.14 -0.27
CA ALA A 184 41.45 -1.97 -1.45
C ALA A 184 41.40 -0.51 -1.91
N ALA A 185 42.56 0.13 -2.10
CA ALA A 185 42.62 1.52 -2.56
C ALA A 185 41.92 1.70 -3.91
N ASN A 186 41.03 2.69 -3.99
CA ASN A 186 40.25 3.04 -5.17
C ASN A 186 40.00 4.55 -5.21
N ASP A 187 39.38 5.04 -6.28
CA ASP A 187 39.12 6.47 -6.49
C ASP A 187 37.74 6.93 -5.95
N PHE A 188 36.95 6.02 -5.39
CA PHE A 188 35.53 6.28 -5.06
C PHE A 188 35.27 6.54 -3.58
N TYR A 189 36.06 5.91 -2.68
CA TYR A 189 35.95 6.08 -1.22
C TYR A 189 37.28 5.82 -0.52
N THR A 190 37.44 6.45 0.63
CA THR A 190 38.66 6.32 1.45
C THR A 190 38.60 5.09 2.35
N GLU A 191 39.78 4.69 2.90
CA GLU A 191 39.88 3.63 3.93
C GLU A 191 39.07 4.01 5.19
N GLU A 192 39.05 5.28 5.56
CA GLU A 192 38.28 5.79 6.69
C GLU A 192 36.77 5.60 6.48
N GLN A 193 36.24 5.99 5.32
CA GLN A 193 34.85 5.77 4.95
C GLN A 193 34.48 4.29 4.93
N TYR A 194 35.32 3.47 4.34
CA TYR A 194 35.12 2.02 4.31
C TYR A 194 35.00 1.41 5.72
N ASN A 195 35.94 1.74 6.61
CA ASN A 195 35.93 1.22 7.97
C ASN A 195 34.77 1.76 8.81
N ALA A 196 34.42 3.03 8.64
CA ALA A 196 33.26 3.65 9.31
C ALA A 196 31.95 2.99 8.86
N TYR A 197 31.79 2.74 7.55
CA TYR A 197 30.63 2.06 7.00
C TYR A 197 30.43 0.68 7.62
N TRP A 198 31.46 -0.19 7.59
CA TRP A 198 31.33 -1.55 8.11
C TRP A 198 31.11 -1.59 9.62
N THR A 199 31.66 -0.61 10.35
CA THR A 199 31.39 -0.47 11.78
C THR A 199 29.91 -0.14 12.03
N ALA A 200 29.38 0.83 11.30
CA ALA A 200 27.98 1.23 11.38
C ALA A 200 27.03 0.14 10.88
N PHE A 201 27.38 -0.54 9.80
CA PHE A 201 26.59 -1.64 9.22
C PHE A 201 26.39 -2.79 10.22
N ASN A 202 27.46 -3.18 10.92
CA ASN A 202 27.34 -4.23 11.94
C ASN A 202 26.54 -3.75 13.16
N ALA A 203 26.69 -2.50 13.59
CA ALA A 203 25.88 -1.94 14.69
C ALA A 203 24.39 -1.85 14.30
N ALA A 204 24.10 -1.39 13.10
CA ALA A 204 22.77 -1.36 12.51
C ALA A 204 22.15 -2.76 12.44
N GLY A 205 22.92 -3.73 11.98
CA GLY A 205 22.49 -5.12 11.86
C GLY A 205 22.13 -5.78 13.19
N VAL A 206 22.88 -5.49 14.25
CA VAL A 206 22.52 -5.96 15.60
C VAL A 206 21.21 -5.35 16.07
N LYS A 207 20.94 -4.06 15.80
CA LYS A 207 19.66 -3.42 16.13
C LYS A 207 18.52 -4.00 15.29
N PHE A 208 18.74 -4.24 14.01
CA PHE A 208 17.77 -4.89 13.12
C PHE A 208 17.41 -6.29 13.65
N ALA A 209 18.39 -7.10 14.01
CA ALA A 209 18.17 -8.42 14.60
C ALA A 209 17.46 -8.32 15.96
N GLN A 210 17.77 -7.33 16.78
CA GLN A 210 17.06 -7.10 18.05
C GLN A 210 15.61 -6.72 17.85
N GLU A 211 15.28 -5.85 16.89
CA GLU A 211 13.89 -5.49 16.57
C GLU A 211 13.06 -6.73 16.20
N ILE A 212 13.63 -7.67 15.45
CA ILE A 212 12.96 -8.94 15.12
C ILE A 212 12.66 -9.73 16.40
N LEU A 213 13.61 -9.86 17.34
CA LEU A 213 13.41 -10.57 18.59
C LEU A 213 12.34 -9.88 19.46
N ASP A 214 12.37 -8.54 19.53
CA ASP A 214 11.38 -7.74 20.26
C ASP A 214 9.97 -7.93 19.67
N TYR A 215 9.86 -7.98 18.35
CA TYR A 215 8.60 -8.27 17.65
C TYR A 215 8.10 -9.69 17.98
N VAL A 216 8.95 -10.70 17.95
CA VAL A 216 8.58 -12.10 18.27
C VAL A 216 8.02 -12.20 19.70
N VAL A 217 8.59 -11.44 20.64
CA VAL A 217 8.09 -11.38 22.03
C VAL A 217 6.77 -10.60 22.11
N ALA A 218 6.69 -9.44 21.47
CA ALA A 218 5.50 -8.59 21.46
C ALA A 218 4.29 -9.29 20.81
N ALA A 219 4.52 -10.07 19.76
CA ALA A 219 3.51 -10.86 19.07
C ALA A 219 3.11 -12.13 19.86
N GLY A 220 3.79 -12.44 20.97
CA GLY A 220 3.49 -13.60 21.83
C GLY A 220 3.98 -14.94 21.30
N TYR A 221 4.88 -14.94 20.31
CA TYR A 221 5.49 -16.16 19.77
C TYR A 221 6.59 -16.72 20.69
N ALA A 222 7.17 -15.87 21.53
CA ALA A 222 8.11 -16.22 22.58
C ALA A 222 7.90 -15.32 23.80
N THR A 223 8.66 -15.58 24.89
CA THR A 223 8.71 -14.71 26.06
C THR A 223 10.06 -13.99 26.14
N ALA A 224 10.11 -12.86 26.86
CA ALA A 224 11.35 -12.13 27.08
C ALA A 224 12.41 -12.93 27.87
N ASP A 225 12.02 -14.00 28.55
CA ASP A 225 12.91 -14.89 29.30
C ASP A 225 13.49 -16.03 28.44
N ASP A 226 12.99 -16.21 27.20
CA ASP A 226 13.49 -17.22 26.28
C ASP A 226 14.86 -16.81 25.72
N SER A 227 15.69 -17.79 25.37
CA SER A 227 16.99 -17.54 24.75
C SER A 227 16.85 -16.91 23.37
N VAL A 228 17.87 -16.17 22.92
CA VAL A 228 17.95 -15.64 21.55
C VAL A 228 17.72 -16.75 20.52
N ALA A 229 18.31 -17.94 20.73
CA ALA A 229 18.11 -19.09 19.85
C ALA A 229 16.64 -19.51 19.76
N ALA A 230 15.91 -19.52 20.87
CA ALA A 230 14.49 -19.89 20.89
C ALA A 230 13.62 -18.80 20.22
N GLN A 231 13.91 -17.53 20.46
CA GLN A 231 13.21 -16.39 19.81
C GLN A 231 13.48 -16.37 18.29
N ALA A 232 14.76 -16.48 17.87
CA ALA A 232 15.13 -16.54 16.45
C ALA A 232 14.60 -17.81 15.76
N GLY A 233 14.44 -18.92 16.50
CA GLY A 233 13.81 -20.14 16.02
C GLY A 233 12.34 -19.92 15.60
N ASN A 234 11.61 -19.07 16.32
CA ASN A 234 10.25 -18.66 15.95
C ASN A 234 10.20 -17.76 14.71
N TRP A 235 11.33 -17.15 14.32
CA TRP A 235 11.49 -16.40 13.08
C TRP A 235 12.04 -17.26 11.93
N GLY A 236 12.36 -18.52 12.20
CA GLY A 236 12.84 -19.48 11.19
C GLY A 236 14.37 -19.60 11.09
N PHE A 237 15.12 -19.16 12.11
CA PHE A 237 16.58 -19.32 12.17
C PHE A 237 17.01 -20.31 13.25
N GLU A 238 17.74 -21.33 12.88
CA GLU A 238 18.33 -22.27 13.82
C GLU A 238 19.71 -21.76 14.32
N LEU A 239 19.80 -21.47 15.61
CA LEU A 239 21.01 -20.99 16.27
C LEU A 239 21.46 -21.92 17.38
N ALA A 240 22.71 -21.79 17.83
CA ALA A 240 23.20 -22.49 19.02
C ALA A 240 22.47 -21.99 20.29
N ASP A 241 22.31 -22.86 21.30
CA ASP A 241 21.53 -22.56 22.52
C ASP A 241 22.07 -21.32 23.30
N ASP A 242 23.36 -21.00 23.16
CA ASP A 242 24.06 -19.87 23.78
C ASP A 242 24.25 -18.69 22.84
N ALA A 243 23.56 -18.66 21.69
CA ALA A 243 23.67 -17.60 20.70
C ALA A 243 23.27 -16.23 21.26
N THR A 244 23.98 -15.20 20.80
CA THR A 244 23.72 -13.78 21.07
C THR A 244 22.95 -13.14 19.93
N VAL A 245 22.57 -11.87 20.08
CA VAL A 245 21.94 -11.09 19.00
C VAL A 245 22.90 -10.90 17.83
N GLU A 246 24.19 -10.75 18.11
CA GLU A 246 25.26 -10.67 17.11
C GLU A 246 25.35 -11.96 16.30
N ASP A 247 25.17 -13.14 16.93
CA ASP A 247 25.13 -14.42 16.22
C ASP A 247 23.88 -14.54 15.35
N PHE A 248 22.75 -13.99 15.77
CA PHE A 248 21.53 -13.93 14.94
C PHE A 248 21.76 -12.99 13.74
N TRP A 249 22.34 -11.82 13.94
CA TRP A 249 22.74 -10.95 12.84
C TRP A 249 23.68 -11.65 11.86
N ALA A 250 24.69 -12.34 12.38
CA ALA A 250 25.61 -13.10 11.53
C ALA A 250 24.92 -14.21 10.72
N ALA A 251 23.89 -14.84 11.26
CA ALA A 251 23.06 -15.83 10.56
C ALA A 251 22.23 -15.18 9.42
N ILE A 252 21.66 -13.98 9.64
CA ILE A 252 20.99 -13.22 8.59
C ILE A 252 21.95 -12.87 7.45
N VAL A 253 23.13 -12.34 7.79
CA VAL A 253 24.19 -12.05 6.79
C VAL A 253 24.66 -13.33 6.07
N ALA A 254 24.76 -14.45 6.77
CA ALA A 254 25.13 -15.72 6.13
C ALA A 254 24.07 -16.20 5.12
N LYS A 255 22.80 -15.88 5.35
CA LYS A 255 21.67 -16.25 4.46
C LYS A 255 21.60 -15.34 3.23
N TYR A 256 21.75 -14.03 3.40
CA TYR A 256 21.51 -13.03 2.35
C TYR A 256 22.77 -12.33 1.83
N GLY A 257 23.95 -12.60 2.42
CA GLY A 257 25.14 -11.81 2.15
C GLY A 257 25.01 -10.38 2.67
N TYR A 258 25.51 -9.44 1.89
CA TYR A 258 25.40 -8.00 2.19
C TYR A 258 24.37 -7.31 1.28
N ASP A 259 23.39 -8.06 0.80
CA ASP A 259 22.29 -7.53 0.00
C ASP A 259 21.27 -6.85 0.92
N ILE A 260 21.19 -5.53 0.84
CA ILE A 260 20.27 -4.69 1.63
C ILE A 260 18.92 -4.44 0.96
N SER A 261 18.67 -5.09 -0.19
CA SER A 261 17.39 -4.99 -0.89
C SER A 261 16.25 -5.70 -0.15
N ASP A 262 15.02 -5.52 -0.63
CA ASP A 262 13.83 -6.19 -0.09
C ASP A 262 13.87 -7.72 -0.28
N ASP A 263 14.56 -8.21 -1.32
CA ASP A 263 14.81 -9.64 -1.53
C ASP A 263 16.03 -10.14 -0.73
N GLY A 264 16.84 -9.23 -0.17
CA GLY A 264 18.00 -9.47 0.66
C GLY A 264 17.70 -9.45 2.16
N ILE A 265 18.51 -8.71 2.93
CA ILE A 265 18.40 -8.59 4.39
C ILE A 265 17.04 -8.06 4.80
N ASN A 266 16.47 -7.10 4.07
CA ASN A 266 15.15 -6.54 4.39
C ASN A 266 13.99 -7.54 4.24
N ALA A 267 14.17 -8.70 3.61
CA ALA A 267 13.17 -9.78 3.65
C ALA A 267 12.88 -10.27 5.08
N GLU A 268 13.78 -10.02 6.02
CA GLU A 268 13.62 -10.39 7.43
C GLU A 268 13.15 -9.22 8.33
N THR A 269 12.77 -8.07 7.77
CA THR A 269 12.40 -6.90 8.59
C THR A 269 11.18 -7.16 9.48
N ALA A 270 11.23 -6.67 10.70
CA ALA A 270 10.08 -6.62 11.61
C ALA A 270 9.32 -5.27 11.52
N GLY A 271 9.78 -4.36 10.67
CA GLY A 271 9.15 -3.05 10.43
C GLY A 271 10.16 -2.01 9.95
N THR A 272 11.36 -1.98 10.52
CA THR A 272 12.41 -1.01 10.17
C THR A 272 13.45 -1.64 9.24
N SER A 273 13.75 -0.99 8.11
CA SER A 273 14.75 -1.48 7.15
C SER A 273 16.18 -1.41 7.71
N ILE A 274 17.07 -2.26 7.21
CA ILE A 274 18.50 -2.18 7.57
C ILE A 274 19.09 -0.83 7.18
N SER A 275 18.63 -0.22 6.09
CA SER A 275 19.09 1.10 5.64
C SER A 275 18.69 2.20 6.62
N SER A 276 17.50 2.13 7.23
CA SER A 276 17.07 3.08 8.27
C SER A 276 17.92 2.97 9.54
N PHE A 277 18.27 1.76 9.97
CA PHE A 277 19.19 1.57 11.09
C PHE A 277 20.60 2.07 10.76
N LEU A 278 21.06 1.87 9.52
CA LEU A 278 22.37 2.34 9.06
C LEU A 278 22.42 3.88 8.98
N GLU A 279 21.36 4.52 8.51
CA GLU A 279 21.20 5.98 8.53
C GLU A 279 21.29 6.51 9.97
N ALA A 280 20.60 5.88 10.91
CA ALA A 280 20.66 6.23 12.32
C ALA A 280 22.06 6.07 12.95
N GLU A 281 22.84 5.06 12.52
CA GLU A 281 24.21 4.85 13.00
C GLU A 281 25.23 5.83 12.40
N LEU A 282 25.08 6.19 11.15
CA LEU A 282 25.99 7.10 10.43
C LEU A 282 25.62 8.58 10.63
N GLY A 283 24.34 8.86 10.96
CA GLY A 283 23.86 10.23 11.09
C GLY A 283 24.09 11.03 9.81
N ASP A 284 24.54 12.29 9.95
CA ASP A 284 24.78 13.19 8.81
C ASP A 284 25.76 12.63 7.76
N ALA A 285 26.64 11.72 8.17
CA ALA A 285 27.60 11.10 7.27
C ALA A 285 26.95 10.07 6.32
N TYR A 286 25.69 9.63 6.57
CA TYR A 286 25.00 8.68 5.71
C TYR A 286 24.87 9.19 4.26
N THR A 287 24.67 10.49 4.09
CA THR A 287 24.55 11.10 2.76
C THR A 287 25.80 10.91 1.90
N ASP A 288 27.02 10.85 2.48
CA ASP A 288 28.27 10.61 1.76
C ASP A 288 28.32 9.22 1.12
N TYR A 289 27.55 8.25 1.65
CA TYR A 289 27.50 6.88 1.15
C TYR A 289 26.38 6.67 0.12
N THR A 290 25.34 7.49 0.15
CA THR A 290 24.24 7.41 -0.81
C THR A 290 24.51 8.20 -2.10
N VAL A 291 25.58 9.00 -2.17
CA VAL A 291 26.03 9.64 -3.42
C VAL A 291 26.44 8.57 -4.43
N ALA A 292 25.96 8.70 -5.67
CA ALA A 292 26.38 7.85 -6.78
C ALA A 292 27.57 8.49 -7.52
N VAL A 293 28.59 7.72 -7.76
CA VAL A 293 29.82 8.11 -8.45
C VAL A 293 29.90 7.45 -9.82
N GLN A 294 30.56 8.11 -10.77
CA GLN A 294 30.70 7.57 -12.12
C GLN A 294 31.77 6.46 -12.17
N THR A 295 31.33 5.25 -12.47
CA THR A 295 32.18 4.04 -12.57
C THR A 295 32.36 3.58 -14.02
N GLY A 296 31.60 4.15 -14.97
CA GLY A 296 31.60 3.78 -16.39
C GLY A 296 31.08 4.90 -17.29
N GLU A 297 30.71 4.54 -18.52
CA GLU A 297 30.07 5.50 -19.44
C GLU A 297 28.64 5.78 -18.98
N SER A 298 28.25 7.05 -18.97
CA SER A 298 26.92 7.51 -18.57
C SER A 298 26.47 8.68 -19.43
N ALA A 299 25.19 8.68 -19.87
CA ALA A 299 24.65 9.80 -20.61
C ALA A 299 24.40 11.02 -19.69
N PRO A 300 24.59 12.26 -20.18
CA PRO A 300 24.42 13.46 -19.37
C PRO A 300 22.95 13.79 -19.08
N ASN A 301 22.00 13.24 -19.86
CA ASN A 301 20.56 13.49 -19.75
C ASN A 301 19.74 12.25 -20.12
N VAL A 302 18.45 12.31 -19.81
CA VAL A 302 17.44 11.34 -20.25
C VAL A 302 16.86 11.81 -21.59
N ALA A 303 17.25 11.19 -22.70
CA ALA A 303 16.90 11.64 -24.06
C ALA A 303 15.38 11.67 -24.33
N GLY A 304 14.57 10.95 -23.55
CA GLY A 304 13.12 10.94 -23.65
C GLY A 304 12.43 12.05 -22.86
N ILE A 305 13.15 12.86 -22.08
CA ILE A 305 12.59 14.02 -21.38
C ILE A 305 12.99 15.28 -22.13
N VAL A 306 12.04 15.88 -22.84
CA VAL A 306 12.31 17.00 -23.76
C VAL A 306 11.44 18.20 -23.38
N LYS A 307 12.07 19.30 -22.99
CA LYS A 307 11.42 20.59 -22.82
C LYS A 307 10.97 21.12 -24.21
N THR A 308 9.69 21.41 -24.36
CA THR A 308 9.11 21.91 -25.63
C THR A 308 8.66 23.37 -25.54
N GLY A 309 8.59 23.91 -24.32
CA GLY A 309 8.24 25.32 -24.04
C GLY A 309 8.35 25.60 -22.55
N ASP A 310 8.06 26.82 -22.11
CA ASP A 310 8.14 27.22 -20.69
C ASP A 310 7.10 26.51 -19.83
N TYR A 311 6.01 26.02 -20.43
CA TYR A 311 4.92 25.29 -19.79
C TYR A 311 4.63 23.96 -20.50
N SER A 312 5.59 23.39 -21.22
CA SER A 312 5.36 22.14 -21.94
C SER A 312 6.61 21.27 -22.06
N MET A 313 6.41 19.97 -22.01
CA MET A 313 7.44 18.95 -22.21
C MET A 313 6.84 17.69 -22.83
N THR A 314 7.71 16.82 -23.35
CA THR A 314 7.36 15.48 -23.79
C THR A 314 8.18 14.47 -23.00
N VAL A 315 7.52 13.41 -22.51
CA VAL A 315 8.17 12.20 -22.00
C VAL A 315 7.94 11.09 -23.01
N THR A 316 9.03 10.55 -23.59
CA THR A 316 8.97 9.47 -24.58
C THR A 316 9.36 8.14 -23.96
N LEU A 317 8.48 7.13 -24.05
CA LEU A 317 8.78 5.74 -23.71
C LEU A 317 9.18 4.98 -24.98
N THR A 318 10.08 3.99 -24.82
CA THR A 318 10.55 3.16 -25.94
C THR A 318 9.53 2.15 -26.43
N GLU A 319 8.50 1.90 -25.63
CA GLU A 319 7.40 0.97 -25.92
C GLU A 319 6.14 1.37 -25.17
N VAL A 320 4.99 0.82 -25.57
CA VAL A 320 3.73 0.99 -24.83
C VAL A 320 3.86 0.32 -23.46
N ASN A 321 3.61 1.10 -22.41
CA ASN A 321 3.55 0.62 -21.04
C ASN A 321 2.29 1.19 -20.37
N ALA A 322 1.31 0.33 -20.15
CA ALA A 322 0.00 0.74 -19.62
C ALA A 322 0.07 1.30 -18.20
N THR A 323 1.07 0.91 -17.41
CA THR A 323 1.23 1.40 -16.03
C THR A 323 1.91 2.76 -15.95
N ALA A 324 2.51 3.21 -17.06
CA ALA A 324 3.27 4.47 -17.08
C ALA A 324 2.44 5.68 -16.64
N ILE A 325 1.19 5.75 -17.06
CA ILE A 325 0.31 6.88 -16.74
C ILE A 325 0.05 7.02 -15.23
N TYR A 326 0.24 5.97 -14.44
CA TYR A 326 0.11 5.99 -12.99
C TYR A 326 1.41 6.32 -12.27
N GLN A 327 2.55 6.28 -12.96
CA GLN A 327 3.87 6.61 -12.42
C GLN A 327 4.36 8.00 -12.86
N LEU A 328 3.87 8.50 -14.00
CA LEU A 328 4.17 9.84 -14.50
C LEU A 328 3.57 11.00 -13.67
N PRO A 329 2.48 10.83 -12.86
CA PRO A 329 1.97 11.87 -11.97
C PRO A 329 2.91 12.15 -10.80
N VAL A 330 4.00 12.87 -11.03
CA VAL A 330 4.95 13.28 -9.99
C VAL A 330 4.40 14.49 -9.22
N THR A 331 4.78 14.63 -7.96
CA THR A 331 4.58 15.88 -7.21
C THR A 331 5.50 16.96 -7.77
N VAL A 332 4.94 18.13 -8.10
CA VAL A 332 5.76 19.22 -8.67
C VAL A 332 6.41 20.01 -7.55
N CYS A 333 7.74 19.95 -7.50
CA CYS A 333 8.54 20.58 -6.46
C CYS A 333 9.30 21.79 -7.02
N PRO A 334 9.32 22.94 -6.29
CA PRO A 334 10.04 24.12 -6.73
C PRO A 334 11.56 23.87 -6.79
N MET A 335 12.11 23.96 -8.00
CA MET A 335 13.53 23.74 -8.25
C MET A 335 14.40 24.72 -7.47
N HIS A 336 13.96 25.96 -7.30
CA HIS A 336 14.71 26.99 -6.56
C HIS A 336 14.82 26.71 -5.06
N TYR A 337 13.97 25.84 -4.50
CA TYR A 337 13.99 25.45 -3.08
C TYR A 337 14.62 24.09 -2.85
N TYR A 338 14.20 23.07 -3.62
CA TYR A 338 14.70 21.70 -3.47
C TYR A 338 16.00 21.46 -4.24
N GLY A 339 16.29 22.25 -5.25
CA GLY A 339 17.53 22.21 -6.02
C GLY A 339 18.43 23.42 -5.72
N GLU A 340 19.47 23.53 -6.51
CA GLU A 340 20.43 24.65 -6.48
C GLU A 340 20.32 25.39 -7.80
N THR A 341 19.89 26.66 -7.76
CA THR A 341 19.58 27.45 -8.97
C THR A 341 20.77 27.69 -9.89
N ASP A 342 21.99 27.75 -9.35
CA ASP A 342 23.22 27.85 -10.11
C ASP A 342 23.65 26.54 -10.79
N LYS A 343 22.99 25.43 -10.45
CA LYS A 343 23.13 24.10 -11.05
C LYS A 343 21.97 23.76 -12.01
N TYR A 344 21.10 24.73 -12.34
CA TYR A 344 20.05 24.52 -13.32
C TYR A 344 20.34 25.24 -14.63
N ASP A 345 20.53 24.49 -15.70
CA ASP A 345 20.65 24.95 -17.08
C ASP A 345 20.29 23.79 -18.01
N TYR A 346 19.02 23.75 -18.45
CA TYR A 346 18.49 22.67 -19.26
C TYR A 346 19.30 22.42 -20.53
N ASP A 347 19.73 23.49 -21.24
CA ASP A 347 20.47 23.38 -22.50
C ASP A 347 21.88 22.79 -22.32
N ASN A 348 22.43 22.88 -21.10
CA ASN A 348 23.73 22.34 -20.73
C ASN A 348 23.61 21.02 -19.89
N ASN A 349 22.43 20.39 -19.84
CA ASN A 349 22.13 19.17 -19.10
C ASN A 349 22.42 19.30 -17.60
N MET A 350 22.05 20.41 -17.02
CA MET A 350 22.11 20.69 -15.60
C MET A 350 20.67 20.81 -15.06
N PHE A 351 20.30 20.00 -14.08
CA PHE A 351 18.88 19.83 -13.64
C PHE A 351 18.65 20.21 -12.17
N GLY A 352 19.43 21.16 -11.63
CA GLY A 352 19.27 21.73 -10.29
C GLY A 352 20.09 21.02 -9.21
N PHE A 353 20.89 20.00 -9.56
CA PHE A 353 21.81 19.29 -8.67
C PHE A 353 22.93 18.64 -9.49
N VAL A 354 23.96 18.16 -8.81
CA VAL A 354 24.99 17.35 -9.46
C VAL A 354 24.46 15.92 -9.60
N LYS A 355 24.45 15.40 -10.82
CA LYS A 355 24.02 14.03 -11.08
C LYS A 355 24.71 13.03 -10.13
N GLY A 356 23.92 12.23 -9.45
CA GLY A 356 24.36 11.28 -8.42
C GLY A 356 24.48 11.88 -7.02
N ASP A 357 24.21 13.17 -6.83
CA ASP A 357 24.26 13.81 -5.52
C ASP A 357 22.94 14.52 -5.18
N LEU A 358 22.11 13.87 -4.40
CA LEU A 358 20.83 14.38 -3.90
C LEU A 358 20.93 14.94 -2.47
N SER A 359 22.12 15.18 -1.94
CA SER A 359 22.34 15.62 -0.56
C SER A 359 21.59 16.91 -0.23
N HIS A 360 21.56 17.88 -1.15
CA HIS A 360 20.79 19.12 -0.94
C HIS A 360 19.29 18.84 -0.88
N VAL A 361 18.74 18.04 -1.82
CA VAL A 361 17.31 17.66 -1.85
C VAL A 361 16.91 16.95 -0.54
N LYS A 362 17.76 16.04 -0.05
CA LYS A 362 17.54 15.34 1.24
C LYS A 362 17.61 16.29 2.45
N SER A 363 18.39 17.35 2.39
CA SER A 363 18.55 18.29 3.52
C SER A 363 17.31 19.13 3.82
N VAL A 364 16.37 19.25 2.88
CA VAL A 364 15.13 20.06 3.02
C VAL A 364 13.87 19.22 3.25
N THR A 365 14.00 18.02 3.79
CA THR A 365 12.89 17.06 4.00
C THR A 365 11.96 17.41 5.17
N SER A 366 12.29 18.39 6.02
CA SER A 366 11.50 18.72 7.21
C SER A 366 10.67 19.99 7.09
N THR A 367 10.83 20.78 6.04
CA THR A 367 10.16 22.08 5.86
C THR A 367 9.68 22.25 4.41
N PRO A 368 8.63 21.52 4.00
CA PRO A 368 8.20 21.49 2.61
C PRO A 368 7.66 22.83 2.11
N VAL A 369 7.96 23.16 0.85
CA VAL A 369 7.42 24.29 0.08
C VAL A 369 6.76 23.74 -1.17
N GLY A 370 5.47 23.99 -1.36
CA GLY A 370 4.68 23.47 -2.48
C GLY A 370 3.66 24.48 -2.99
N SER A 371 2.80 24.06 -3.91
CA SER A 371 1.78 24.89 -4.56
C SER A 371 0.35 24.66 -4.04
N GLY A 372 0.20 23.76 -3.08
CA GLY A 372 -1.10 23.31 -2.57
C GLY A 372 -1.91 24.33 -1.78
N PRO A 373 -3.10 23.92 -1.29
CA PRO A 373 -4.01 24.80 -0.56
C PRO A 373 -3.48 25.33 0.77
N TYR A 374 -2.49 24.65 1.36
CA TYR A 374 -1.87 25.06 2.62
C TYR A 374 -0.35 25.13 2.53
N THR A 375 0.24 25.97 3.36
CA THR A 375 1.69 26.13 3.56
C THR A 375 2.08 25.44 4.86
N PHE A 376 3.21 24.74 4.86
CA PHE A 376 3.76 24.12 6.06
C PHE A 376 4.39 25.19 6.95
N GLU A 377 3.95 25.28 8.21
CA GLU A 377 4.50 26.21 9.18
C GLU A 377 5.50 25.54 10.12
N SER A 378 5.10 24.42 10.73
CA SER A 378 5.96 23.71 11.69
C SER A 378 5.50 22.29 12.00
N TRP A 379 6.45 21.49 12.44
CA TRP A 379 6.20 20.23 13.14
C TRP A 379 6.89 20.29 14.51
N SER A 380 6.12 20.18 15.57
CA SER A 380 6.64 20.19 16.92
C SER A 380 5.65 19.59 17.92
N ASN A 381 6.17 18.91 18.95
CA ASN A 381 5.37 18.33 20.02
C ASN A 381 4.23 17.40 19.53
N GLY A 382 4.50 16.59 18.50
CA GLY A 382 3.52 15.70 17.90
C GLY A 382 2.39 16.41 17.14
N ALA A 383 2.66 17.60 16.61
CA ALA A 383 1.69 18.32 15.79
C ALA A 383 2.35 19.01 14.59
N VAL A 384 1.76 18.83 13.42
CA VAL A 384 2.05 19.60 12.21
C VAL A 384 1.04 20.74 12.11
N THR A 385 1.53 21.96 11.93
CA THR A 385 0.71 23.16 11.71
C THR A 385 0.84 23.62 10.27
N LEU A 386 -0.29 23.78 9.61
CA LEU A 386 -0.41 24.29 8.25
C LEU A 386 -1.21 25.60 8.25
N GLN A 387 -0.81 26.57 7.46
CA GLN A 387 -1.53 27.83 7.25
C GLN A 387 -2.12 27.86 5.85
N LYS A 388 -3.28 28.48 5.66
CA LYS A 388 -3.90 28.58 4.33
C LYS A 388 -2.98 29.33 3.34
N ASN A 389 -2.95 28.85 2.11
CA ASN A 389 -2.30 29.53 0.99
C ASN A 389 -3.31 30.48 0.32
N PRO A 390 -3.20 31.82 0.52
CA PRO A 390 -4.16 32.77 -0.03
C PRO A 390 -4.07 32.92 -1.55
N THR A 391 -3.00 32.38 -2.15
CA THR A 391 -2.76 32.43 -3.61
C THR A 391 -3.01 31.08 -4.29
N TYR A 392 -3.66 30.13 -3.59
CA TYR A 392 -3.96 28.83 -4.15
C TYR A 392 -4.78 28.95 -5.43
N TRP A 393 -4.38 28.27 -6.48
CA TRP A 393 -4.93 28.42 -7.82
C TRP A 393 -6.40 27.98 -7.98
N LYS A 394 -6.92 27.07 -7.11
CA LYS A 394 -8.35 26.70 -7.06
C LYS A 394 -9.18 27.70 -6.22
N GLY A 395 -8.55 28.61 -5.51
CA GLY A 395 -9.17 29.60 -4.62
C GLY A 395 -8.65 29.51 -3.19
N GLU A 396 -8.76 30.62 -2.45
CA GLU A 396 -8.30 30.70 -1.06
C GLU A 396 -9.12 29.74 -0.17
N PRO A 397 -8.46 28.85 0.63
CA PRO A 397 -9.15 27.98 1.59
C PRO A 397 -9.94 28.76 2.63
N LYS A 398 -11.11 28.23 3.05
CA LYS A 398 -11.98 28.87 4.04
C LYS A 398 -11.50 28.69 5.48
N ILE A 399 -10.70 27.65 5.73
CA ILE A 399 -10.10 27.34 7.03
C ILE A 399 -8.72 27.96 7.06
N ASP A 400 -8.41 28.75 8.09
CA ASP A 400 -7.15 29.50 8.17
C ASP A 400 -5.96 28.61 8.56
N THR A 401 -6.19 27.68 9.49
CA THR A 401 -5.15 26.80 10.04
C THR A 401 -5.63 25.36 10.07
N VAL A 402 -4.79 24.42 9.64
CA VAL A 402 -5.00 22.97 9.84
C VAL A 402 -3.90 22.45 10.75
N ILE A 403 -4.29 21.71 11.80
CA ILE A 403 -3.37 21.08 12.73
C ILE A 403 -3.54 19.56 12.63
N TRP A 404 -2.53 18.86 12.17
CA TRP A 404 -2.45 17.40 12.26
C TRP A 404 -1.79 17.04 13.60
N ARG A 405 -2.52 16.33 14.46
CA ARG A 405 -2.09 15.99 15.83
C ARG A 405 -1.92 14.49 15.96
N GLU A 406 -0.71 14.09 16.36
CA GLU A 406 -0.41 12.69 16.70
C GLU A 406 -1.23 12.21 17.88
N MET A 407 -1.79 11.00 17.76
CA MET A 407 -2.54 10.34 18.84
C MET A 407 -2.60 8.84 18.63
N THR A 408 -2.92 8.11 19.71
CA THR A 408 -3.19 6.68 19.61
C THR A 408 -4.53 6.41 18.94
N ASP A 409 -4.70 5.23 18.38
CA ASP A 409 -5.96 4.88 17.72
C ASP A 409 -7.15 4.87 18.70
N GLU A 410 -6.91 4.44 19.96
CA GLU A 410 -7.91 4.44 21.02
C GLU A 410 -8.40 5.85 21.40
N ASP A 411 -7.59 6.89 21.18
CA ASP A 411 -7.93 8.28 21.50
C ASP A 411 -8.69 9.00 20.37
N LYS A 412 -8.74 8.46 19.17
CA LYS A 412 -9.33 9.09 17.99
C LYS A 412 -10.83 9.36 18.16
N ILE A 413 -11.65 8.34 18.43
CA ILE A 413 -13.10 8.49 18.63
C ILE A 413 -13.41 9.37 19.85
N PRO A 414 -12.84 9.13 21.05
CA PRO A 414 -12.99 10.02 22.19
C PRO A 414 -12.59 11.47 21.91
N GLY A 415 -11.57 11.68 21.07
CA GLY A 415 -11.11 12.99 20.65
C GLY A 415 -12.16 13.79 19.89
N VAL A 416 -12.87 13.16 18.94
CA VAL A 416 -13.99 13.79 18.21
C VAL A 416 -15.15 14.08 19.16
N VAL A 417 -15.53 13.12 20.02
CA VAL A 417 -16.62 13.28 21.00
C VAL A 417 -16.37 14.42 21.96
N SER A 418 -15.12 14.60 22.41
CA SER A 418 -14.74 15.69 23.32
C SER A 418 -14.51 17.04 22.62
N GLY A 419 -14.44 17.07 21.30
CA GLY A 419 -14.15 18.26 20.50
C GLY A 419 -12.67 18.67 20.54
N THR A 420 -11.75 17.76 20.87
CA THR A 420 -10.29 18.01 20.82
C THR A 420 -9.71 17.81 19.43
N ILE A 421 -10.40 17.07 18.57
CA ILE A 421 -10.15 16.93 17.13
C ILE A 421 -11.47 17.01 16.37
N ASP A 422 -11.40 17.38 15.11
CA ASP A 422 -12.54 17.61 14.23
C ASP A 422 -12.72 16.50 13.17
N VAL A 423 -11.62 15.90 12.72
CA VAL A 423 -11.57 14.85 11.69
C VAL A 423 -10.53 13.81 12.09
N THR A 424 -10.81 12.53 11.83
CA THR A 424 -9.82 11.46 11.99
C THR A 424 -10.27 10.17 11.28
N ASP A 425 -9.35 9.20 11.17
CA ASP A 425 -9.50 7.89 10.56
C ASP A 425 -9.23 6.75 11.56
N PRO A 426 -10.12 6.47 12.51
CA PRO A 426 -9.89 5.38 13.45
C PRO A 426 -9.88 4.01 12.73
N SER A 427 -9.14 3.05 13.29
CA SER A 427 -9.19 1.66 12.85
C SER A 427 -10.62 1.14 12.98
N TYR A 428 -11.26 0.79 11.85
CA TYR A 428 -12.66 0.52 11.81
C TYR A 428 -12.96 -0.95 12.14
N SER A 429 -13.56 -1.18 13.30
CA SER A 429 -13.96 -2.47 13.84
C SER A 429 -15.38 -2.40 14.40
N LYS A 430 -15.95 -3.55 14.75
CA LYS A 430 -17.26 -3.59 15.45
C LYS A 430 -17.24 -2.78 16.73
N GLU A 431 -16.14 -2.84 17.49
CA GLU A 431 -15.98 -2.09 18.73
C GLU A 431 -15.93 -0.57 18.47
N ALA A 432 -15.17 -0.12 17.45
CA ALA A 432 -15.15 1.27 17.05
C ALA A 432 -16.55 1.77 16.62
N ALA A 433 -17.28 0.98 15.85
CA ALA A 433 -18.62 1.32 15.44
C ALA A 433 -19.61 1.43 16.61
N GLU A 434 -19.55 0.51 17.57
CA GLU A 434 -20.38 0.61 18.78
C GLU A 434 -20.07 1.87 19.58
N GLN A 435 -18.79 2.24 19.72
CA GLN A 435 -18.38 3.50 20.35
C GLN A 435 -18.96 4.73 19.62
N ILE A 436 -18.93 4.72 18.29
CA ILE A 436 -19.50 5.80 17.47
C ILE A 436 -21.03 5.86 17.64
N LYS A 437 -21.72 4.71 17.60
CA LYS A 437 -23.17 4.59 17.81
C LYS A 437 -23.58 5.08 19.21
N GLU A 438 -22.79 4.74 20.24
CA GLU A 438 -23.03 5.23 21.61
C GLU A 438 -22.85 6.74 21.75
N ALA A 439 -21.95 7.35 20.97
CA ALA A 439 -21.74 8.80 20.98
C ALA A 439 -22.87 9.58 20.32
N ASN A 440 -23.58 9.00 19.35
CA ASN A 440 -24.68 9.61 18.62
C ASN A 440 -26.03 9.35 19.30
N SER A 441 -26.84 10.39 19.46
CA SER A 441 -28.13 10.28 20.14
C SER A 441 -29.15 9.38 19.43
N ASN A 442 -28.99 9.15 18.13
CA ASN A 442 -29.81 8.26 17.31
C ASN A 442 -29.38 6.80 17.34
N GLY A 443 -28.20 6.49 17.92
CA GLY A 443 -27.64 5.13 17.97
C GLY A 443 -27.11 4.60 16.63
N GLU A 444 -26.85 5.50 15.67
CA GLU A 444 -26.30 5.17 14.34
C GLU A 444 -24.86 5.66 14.20
N ILE A 445 -24.13 5.15 13.18
CA ILE A 445 -22.75 5.58 12.93
C ILE A 445 -22.63 7.03 12.45
N SER A 446 -23.72 7.63 12.00
CA SER A 446 -23.81 9.04 11.62
C SER A 446 -24.92 9.72 12.38
N GLY A 447 -24.62 10.84 13.05
CA GLY A 447 -25.57 11.53 13.90
C GLY A 447 -25.14 12.93 14.32
N ASP A 448 -25.64 13.34 15.48
CA ASP A 448 -25.47 14.70 16.00
C ASP A 448 -24.10 14.99 16.65
N THR A 449 -23.30 13.96 16.90
CA THR A 449 -21.94 14.09 17.46
C THR A 449 -20.88 13.71 16.43
N ILE A 450 -21.05 12.59 15.76
CA ILE A 450 -20.13 12.05 14.77
C ILE A 450 -20.87 11.78 13.46
N GLN A 451 -20.33 12.27 12.36
CA GLN A 451 -20.63 11.83 11.00
C GLN A 451 -19.56 10.85 10.58
N THR A 452 -19.94 9.68 10.06
CA THR A 452 -19.02 8.65 9.56
C THR A 452 -19.19 8.47 8.07
N ASP A 453 -18.10 8.57 7.33
CA ASP A 453 -18.02 8.16 5.92
C ASP A 453 -17.21 6.87 5.81
N LEU A 454 -17.83 5.85 5.21
CA LEU A 454 -17.18 4.56 4.95
C LEU A 454 -16.43 4.60 3.62
N VAL A 455 -15.17 4.17 3.65
CA VAL A 455 -14.28 4.16 2.48
C VAL A 455 -13.79 2.74 2.25
N ALA A 456 -14.05 2.18 1.08
CA ALA A 456 -13.57 0.85 0.74
C ALA A 456 -12.03 0.78 0.81
N ASN A 457 -11.48 -0.21 1.51
CA ASN A 457 -10.05 -0.44 1.55
C ASN A 457 -9.54 -0.83 0.16
N LEU A 458 -8.34 -0.41 -0.21
CA LEU A 458 -7.76 -0.74 -1.51
C LEU A 458 -7.46 -2.24 -1.66
N GLY A 459 -7.11 -2.93 -0.57
CA GLY A 459 -6.83 -4.36 -0.55
C GLY A 459 -8.07 -5.23 -0.37
N TYR A 460 -7.94 -6.52 -0.62
CA TYR A 460 -9.00 -7.51 -0.43
C TYR A 460 -8.46 -8.84 0.11
N GLY A 461 -9.31 -9.57 0.87
CA GLY A 461 -9.00 -10.88 1.43
C GLY A 461 -9.50 -12.02 0.56
N TYR A 462 -8.72 -13.09 0.49
CA TYR A 462 -9.00 -14.24 -0.37
C TYR A 462 -8.52 -15.57 0.24
N VAL A 463 -8.98 -16.68 -0.35
CA VAL A 463 -8.41 -18.02 -0.13
C VAL A 463 -7.81 -18.52 -1.44
N GLY A 464 -6.50 -18.75 -1.46
CA GLY A 464 -5.74 -19.22 -2.61
C GLY A 464 -5.59 -20.75 -2.64
N PHE A 465 -5.46 -21.31 -3.85
CA PHE A 465 -5.12 -22.71 -4.10
C PHE A 465 -3.83 -22.82 -4.90
N ASN A 466 -2.96 -23.71 -4.51
CA ASN A 466 -1.85 -24.13 -5.36
C ASN A 466 -2.33 -25.21 -6.34
N ALA A 467 -2.49 -24.85 -7.63
CA ALA A 467 -2.99 -25.75 -8.66
C ALA A 467 -2.08 -26.96 -8.93
N ASN A 468 -0.80 -26.87 -8.57
CA ASN A 468 0.12 -28.00 -8.69
C ASN A 468 -0.03 -29.00 -7.54
N ARG A 469 -0.73 -28.64 -6.47
CA ARG A 469 -0.94 -29.49 -5.29
C ARG A 469 -2.39 -29.96 -5.14
N VAL A 470 -3.36 -29.07 -5.34
CA VAL A 470 -4.79 -29.41 -5.34
C VAL A 470 -5.24 -29.76 -6.75
N LYS A 471 -4.93 -31.00 -7.15
CA LYS A 471 -5.17 -31.54 -8.49
C LYS A 471 -5.52 -33.03 -8.45
N VAL A 472 -5.98 -33.55 -9.58
CA VAL A 472 -6.30 -34.97 -9.74
C VAL A 472 -5.14 -35.71 -10.42
N GLY A 473 -4.64 -36.76 -9.79
CA GLY A 473 -3.59 -37.61 -10.35
C GLY A 473 -2.27 -36.91 -10.60
N ASP A 474 -1.53 -37.41 -11.60
CA ASP A 474 -0.26 -36.85 -12.06
C ASP A 474 -0.47 -35.75 -13.12
N GLY A 475 -1.73 -35.38 -13.37
CA GLY A 475 -2.11 -34.35 -14.32
C GLY A 475 -1.55 -32.97 -14.01
N ASN A 476 -1.69 -32.06 -14.97
CA ASN A 476 -1.38 -30.67 -14.73
C ASN A 476 -2.59 -30.00 -14.03
N GLY A 477 -2.36 -29.00 -13.20
CA GLY A 477 -3.43 -28.32 -12.47
C GLY A 477 -4.50 -27.64 -13.35
N GLY A 478 -4.25 -27.47 -14.66
CA GLY A 478 -5.17 -26.95 -15.66
C GLY A 478 -6.13 -27.96 -16.27
N ASP A 479 -5.97 -29.26 -16.00
CA ASP A 479 -6.90 -30.29 -16.47
C ASP A 479 -8.29 -30.09 -15.88
N GLU A 480 -9.37 -30.32 -16.65
CA GLU A 480 -10.75 -30.09 -16.21
C GLU A 480 -11.07 -30.82 -14.89
N ALA A 481 -10.63 -32.07 -14.73
CA ALA A 481 -10.82 -32.81 -13.50
C ALA A 481 -10.15 -32.12 -12.27
N SER A 482 -9.00 -31.49 -12.45
CA SER A 482 -8.30 -30.75 -11.39
C SER A 482 -8.99 -29.42 -11.09
N LYS A 483 -9.51 -28.72 -12.10
CA LYS A 483 -10.34 -27.51 -11.92
C LYS A 483 -11.64 -27.87 -11.20
N ASP A 484 -12.32 -28.96 -11.58
CA ASP A 484 -13.55 -29.40 -10.94
C ASP A 484 -13.33 -29.78 -9.46
N LEU A 485 -12.19 -30.39 -9.10
CA LEU A 485 -11.83 -30.62 -7.72
C LEU A 485 -11.76 -29.31 -6.91
N ARG A 486 -11.07 -28.29 -7.45
CA ARG A 486 -10.98 -27.00 -6.78
C ARG A 486 -12.31 -26.26 -6.76
N LYS A 487 -13.12 -26.31 -7.84
CA LYS A 487 -14.49 -25.76 -7.88
C LYS A 487 -15.38 -26.41 -6.84
N ALA A 488 -15.26 -27.73 -6.62
CA ALA A 488 -16.02 -28.43 -5.59
C ALA A 488 -15.74 -27.86 -4.18
N ILE A 489 -14.47 -27.69 -3.84
CA ILE A 489 -14.04 -27.14 -2.54
C ILE A 489 -14.44 -25.67 -2.44
N ALA A 490 -14.17 -24.88 -3.49
CA ALA A 490 -14.46 -23.46 -3.55
C ALA A 490 -15.96 -23.14 -3.40
N THR A 491 -16.84 -23.95 -4.02
CA THR A 491 -18.30 -23.77 -3.90
C THR A 491 -18.78 -23.91 -2.46
N VAL A 492 -18.21 -24.86 -1.70
CA VAL A 492 -18.57 -25.04 -0.28
C VAL A 492 -17.99 -23.92 0.60
N ILE A 493 -16.78 -23.43 0.31
CA ILE A 493 -16.22 -22.29 1.05
C ILE A 493 -17.02 -21.01 0.74
N ALA A 494 -17.31 -20.76 -0.53
CA ALA A 494 -17.95 -19.54 -0.98
C ALA A 494 -19.35 -19.30 -0.40
N VAL A 495 -20.13 -20.35 -0.13
CA VAL A 495 -21.48 -20.21 0.43
C VAL A 495 -21.50 -19.71 1.89
N TYR A 496 -20.36 -19.83 2.61
CA TYR A 496 -20.24 -19.35 3.99
C TYR A 496 -19.60 -17.98 4.13
N ARG A 497 -19.25 -17.31 3.00
CA ARG A 497 -18.59 -15.99 3.04
C ARG A 497 -19.44 -14.95 3.74
N ASP A 498 -20.73 -14.84 3.40
CA ASP A 498 -21.61 -13.81 3.96
C ASP A 498 -21.67 -13.91 5.49
N VAL A 499 -21.92 -15.11 6.03
CA VAL A 499 -22.04 -15.29 7.49
C VAL A 499 -20.69 -15.09 8.20
N ALA A 500 -19.56 -15.43 7.57
CA ALA A 500 -18.25 -15.26 8.16
C ALA A 500 -17.83 -13.78 8.18
N VAL A 501 -18.00 -13.08 7.08
CA VAL A 501 -17.68 -11.66 6.95
C VAL A 501 -18.57 -10.82 7.87
N ASP A 502 -19.89 -11.08 7.90
CA ASP A 502 -20.82 -10.42 8.83
C ASP A 502 -20.47 -10.71 10.30
N SER A 503 -20.07 -11.95 10.62
CA SER A 503 -19.67 -12.31 11.98
C SER A 503 -18.41 -11.57 12.43
N TYR A 504 -17.42 -11.40 11.54
CA TYR A 504 -16.13 -10.80 11.88
C TYR A 504 -16.17 -9.27 11.80
N TYR A 505 -16.64 -8.73 10.68
CA TYR A 505 -16.65 -7.29 10.39
C TYR A 505 -18.01 -6.62 10.55
N GLY A 506 -19.15 -7.38 10.47
CA GLY A 506 -20.48 -6.78 10.39
C GLY A 506 -20.66 -6.00 9.09
N GLU A 507 -21.15 -4.76 9.21
CA GLU A 507 -21.38 -3.86 8.08
C GLU A 507 -20.08 -3.24 7.50
N PHE A 508 -18.90 -3.57 8.05
CA PHE A 508 -17.60 -2.94 7.73
C PHE A 508 -16.75 -3.72 6.75
N ALA A 509 -17.32 -4.74 6.13
CA ALA A 509 -16.74 -5.40 4.97
C ALA A 509 -17.85 -5.94 4.08
N ASN A 510 -17.56 -6.03 2.80
CA ASN A 510 -18.43 -6.62 1.80
C ASN A 510 -17.82 -7.91 1.27
N VAL A 511 -18.66 -8.87 0.92
CA VAL A 511 -18.23 -10.05 0.13
C VAL A 511 -18.02 -9.61 -1.31
N ILE A 512 -16.83 -9.90 -1.85
CA ILE A 512 -16.50 -9.62 -3.25
C ILE A 512 -16.61 -10.90 -4.11
N ASN A 513 -16.83 -10.75 -5.40
CA ASN A 513 -17.12 -11.86 -6.30
C ASN A 513 -16.06 -12.09 -7.39
N TYR A 514 -15.09 -11.21 -7.49
CA TYR A 514 -13.95 -11.36 -8.38
C TYR A 514 -12.64 -11.13 -7.60
N PRO A 515 -11.55 -11.81 -7.96
CA PRO A 515 -10.26 -11.63 -7.31
C PRO A 515 -9.57 -10.35 -7.82
N ILE A 516 -10.18 -9.22 -7.50
CA ILE A 516 -9.74 -7.86 -7.78
C ILE A 516 -10.41 -6.93 -6.77
N SER A 517 -9.75 -5.86 -6.37
CA SER A 517 -10.35 -4.87 -5.50
C SER A 517 -11.59 -4.23 -6.16
N ASP A 518 -12.71 -4.15 -5.44
CA ASP A 518 -13.92 -3.47 -5.93
C ASP A 518 -13.71 -1.95 -6.13
N THR A 519 -12.63 -1.37 -5.60
CA THR A 519 -12.25 0.02 -5.86
C THR A 519 -11.65 0.21 -7.24
N SER A 520 -11.18 -0.87 -7.89
CA SER A 520 -10.52 -0.80 -9.20
C SER A 520 -11.52 -0.40 -10.30
N TRP A 521 -11.08 0.46 -11.21
CA TRP A 521 -11.82 0.80 -12.43
C TRP A 521 -12.09 -0.43 -13.33
N ALA A 522 -11.27 -1.48 -13.24
CA ALA A 522 -11.42 -2.71 -14.00
C ALA A 522 -12.33 -3.75 -13.32
N ALA A 523 -12.73 -3.53 -12.06
CA ALA A 523 -13.58 -4.47 -11.34
C ALA A 523 -14.95 -4.62 -12.02
N PRO A 524 -15.41 -5.85 -12.27
CA PRO A 524 -16.76 -6.08 -12.79
C PRO A 524 -17.81 -5.61 -11.80
N ARG A 525 -18.80 -4.88 -12.27
CA ARG A 525 -19.92 -4.36 -11.46
C ARG A 525 -21.14 -5.26 -11.62
N VAL A 526 -22.01 -5.27 -10.62
CA VAL A 526 -23.27 -6.05 -10.64
C VAL A 526 -24.15 -5.72 -11.88
N THR A 527 -24.03 -4.49 -12.40
CA THR A 527 -24.74 -4.01 -13.59
C THR A 527 -24.09 -4.38 -14.90
N ASP A 528 -22.85 -4.91 -14.89
CA ASP A 528 -22.10 -5.25 -16.10
C ASP A 528 -22.66 -6.55 -16.71
N GLU A 529 -22.71 -6.60 -18.05
CA GLU A 529 -23.10 -7.81 -18.77
C GLU A 529 -22.12 -8.95 -18.45
N GLY A 530 -22.64 -10.11 -18.09
CA GLY A 530 -21.82 -11.28 -17.75
C GLY A 530 -21.25 -11.25 -16.32
N TYR A 531 -21.71 -10.34 -15.45
CA TYR A 531 -21.38 -10.40 -14.01
C TYR A 531 -21.85 -11.73 -13.41
N LYS A 532 -20.99 -12.34 -12.59
CA LYS A 532 -21.28 -13.62 -11.90
C LYS A 532 -20.92 -13.52 -10.41
N VAL A 533 -21.76 -14.11 -9.58
CA VAL A 533 -21.40 -14.38 -8.19
C VAL A 533 -20.38 -15.53 -8.17
N ALA A 534 -19.31 -15.40 -7.41
CA ALA A 534 -18.24 -16.40 -7.38
C ALA A 534 -18.77 -17.75 -6.90
N PHE A 535 -18.43 -18.82 -7.64
CA PHE A 535 -18.76 -20.21 -7.31
C PHE A 535 -20.25 -20.47 -7.06
N SER A 536 -21.13 -19.83 -7.83
CA SER A 536 -22.58 -19.92 -7.70
C SER A 536 -23.26 -20.78 -8.75
N VAL A 537 -22.50 -21.47 -9.62
CA VAL A 537 -23.03 -22.37 -10.65
C VAL A 537 -22.63 -23.83 -10.38
N ASP A 538 -23.46 -24.77 -10.84
CA ASP A 538 -23.15 -26.21 -10.80
C ASP A 538 -22.24 -26.62 -11.97
N VAL A 539 -21.83 -27.88 -12.00
CA VAL A 539 -20.96 -28.45 -13.04
C VAL A 539 -21.57 -28.35 -14.47
N ASN A 540 -22.87 -28.16 -14.58
CA ASN A 540 -23.57 -27.98 -15.87
C ASN A 540 -23.79 -26.50 -16.23
N GLY A 541 -23.29 -25.56 -15.37
CA GLY A 541 -23.44 -24.12 -15.58
C GLY A 541 -24.80 -23.55 -15.14
N ASN A 542 -25.62 -24.31 -14.38
CA ASN A 542 -26.88 -23.81 -13.84
C ASN A 542 -26.64 -23.10 -12.50
N ASP A 543 -27.42 -22.07 -12.23
CA ASP A 543 -27.38 -21.36 -10.94
C ASP A 543 -27.72 -22.32 -9.78
N ILE A 544 -26.85 -22.34 -8.75
CA ILE A 544 -27.05 -23.13 -7.53
C ILE A 544 -28.12 -22.48 -6.64
N TYR A 545 -28.15 -21.15 -6.63
CA TYR A 545 -28.97 -20.37 -5.72
C TYR A 545 -30.09 -19.64 -6.46
N THR A 546 -31.26 -19.57 -5.84
CA THR A 546 -32.42 -18.83 -6.35
C THR A 546 -32.82 -17.74 -5.37
N GLU A 547 -33.50 -16.70 -5.85
CA GLU A 547 -33.99 -15.61 -5.02
C GLU A 547 -34.92 -16.16 -3.92
N GLY A 548 -34.72 -15.65 -2.69
CA GLY A 548 -35.50 -16.05 -1.52
C GLY A 548 -35.10 -17.38 -0.87
N MET A 549 -34.07 -18.07 -1.34
CA MET A 549 -33.57 -19.30 -0.72
C MET A 549 -33.02 -19.01 0.69
N SER A 550 -33.42 -19.84 1.67
CA SER A 550 -32.89 -19.71 3.04
C SER A 550 -31.39 -20.06 3.09
N ALA A 551 -30.68 -19.64 4.16
CA ALA A 551 -29.27 -19.96 4.35
C ALA A 551 -29.05 -21.49 4.39
N ASP A 552 -29.89 -22.24 5.12
CA ASP A 552 -29.80 -23.69 5.22
C ASP A 552 -29.99 -24.38 3.86
N ASP A 553 -30.93 -23.87 3.05
CA ASP A 553 -31.17 -24.39 1.69
C ASP A 553 -29.96 -24.09 0.77
N LYS A 554 -29.35 -22.88 0.90
CA LYS A 554 -28.12 -22.54 0.17
C LYS A 554 -26.95 -23.47 0.55
N TYR A 555 -26.77 -23.76 1.85
CA TYR A 555 -25.73 -24.67 2.30
C TYR A 555 -25.94 -26.11 1.80
N ALA A 556 -27.19 -26.58 1.78
CA ALA A 556 -27.52 -27.88 1.22
C ALA A 556 -27.30 -27.93 -0.32
N ALA A 557 -27.69 -26.87 -1.04
CA ALA A 557 -27.50 -26.77 -2.48
C ALA A 557 -26.02 -26.70 -2.87
N ALA A 558 -25.19 -25.96 -2.11
CA ALA A 558 -23.74 -25.92 -2.29
C ALA A 558 -23.08 -27.31 -2.15
N LYS A 559 -23.45 -28.07 -1.10
CA LYS A 559 -22.97 -29.45 -0.93
C LYS A 559 -23.35 -30.36 -2.09
N GLN A 560 -24.59 -30.22 -2.60
CA GLN A 560 -25.06 -31.01 -3.73
C GLN A 560 -24.31 -30.63 -5.03
N ALA A 561 -24.07 -29.35 -5.28
CA ALA A 561 -23.29 -28.89 -6.43
C ALA A 561 -21.83 -29.37 -6.33
N ALA A 562 -21.22 -29.31 -5.13
CA ALA A 562 -19.87 -29.81 -4.88
C ALA A 562 -19.75 -31.31 -5.19
N LEU A 563 -20.75 -32.13 -4.83
CA LEU A 563 -20.76 -33.55 -5.19
C LEU A 563 -20.74 -33.75 -6.71
N GLY A 564 -21.47 -32.94 -7.47
CA GLY A 564 -21.45 -32.97 -8.93
C GLY A 564 -20.06 -32.65 -9.49
N TYR A 565 -19.38 -31.65 -8.95
CA TYR A 565 -18.01 -31.32 -9.32
C TYR A 565 -17.01 -32.42 -8.93
N PHE A 566 -17.13 -33.03 -7.73
CA PHE A 566 -16.30 -34.18 -7.36
C PHE A 566 -16.51 -35.38 -8.30
N GLU A 567 -17.75 -35.61 -8.75
CA GLU A 567 -18.07 -36.68 -9.69
C GLU A 567 -17.42 -36.42 -11.07
N ALA A 568 -17.46 -35.17 -11.57
CA ALA A 568 -16.78 -34.73 -12.78
C ALA A 568 -15.25 -34.79 -12.63
N ALA A 569 -14.71 -34.52 -11.45
CA ALA A 569 -13.30 -34.71 -11.13
C ALA A 569 -12.87 -36.18 -11.02
N GLY A 570 -13.80 -37.13 -11.21
CA GLY A 570 -13.54 -38.57 -11.22
C GLY A 570 -13.65 -39.25 -9.86
N TYR A 571 -14.14 -38.57 -8.83
CA TYR A 571 -14.43 -39.18 -7.54
C TYR A 571 -15.67 -40.07 -7.59
N THR A 572 -15.66 -41.14 -6.83
CA THR A 572 -16.86 -42.00 -6.72
C THR A 572 -17.81 -41.43 -5.68
N VAL A 573 -19.01 -41.06 -6.10
CA VAL A 573 -20.08 -40.56 -5.25
C VAL A 573 -21.17 -41.61 -5.14
N ALA A 574 -21.55 -41.98 -3.87
CA ALA A 574 -22.65 -42.90 -3.56
C ALA A 574 -23.39 -42.42 -2.31
N ASP A 575 -24.72 -42.51 -2.32
CA ASP A 575 -25.60 -42.11 -1.22
C ASP A 575 -25.33 -40.68 -0.70
N GLY A 576 -25.03 -39.73 -1.60
CA GLY A 576 -24.76 -38.35 -1.26
C GLY A 576 -23.39 -38.13 -0.59
N LYS A 577 -22.45 -39.03 -0.77
CA LYS A 577 -21.10 -38.96 -0.21
C LYS A 577 -20.02 -39.41 -1.19
N ILE A 578 -18.86 -38.81 -1.07
CA ILE A 578 -17.65 -39.28 -1.73
C ILE A 578 -17.17 -40.53 -1.00
N THR A 579 -16.96 -41.60 -1.74
CA THR A 579 -16.54 -42.90 -1.19
C THR A 579 -15.15 -43.34 -1.62
N ALA A 580 -14.62 -42.77 -2.74
CA ALA A 580 -13.28 -43.02 -3.21
C ALA A 580 -12.77 -41.87 -4.09
N ALA A 581 -11.49 -41.57 -3.99
CA ALA A 581 -10.78 -40.67 -4.93
C ALA A 581 -10.41 -41.44 -6.23
N PRO A 582 -10.25 -40.74 -7.35
CA PRO A 582 -9.64 -41.32 -8.55
C PRO A 582 -8.16 -41.69 -8.30
N ALA A 583 -7.58 -42.46 -9.24
CA ALA A 583 -6.17 -42.85 -9.13
C ALA A 583 -5.26 -41.60 -8.99
N GLY A 584 -4.43 -41.55 -7.94
CA GLY A 584 -3.59 -40.40 -7.63
C GLY A 584 -4.32 -39.18 -7.03
N GLY A 585 -5.64 -39.28 -6.81
CA GLY A 585 -6.42 -38.24 -6.12
C GLY A 585 -6.31 -38.36 -4.60
N ARG A 586 -6.54 -37.25 -3.91
CA ARG A 586 -6.56 -37.14 -2.43
C ARG A 586 -7.99 -37.00 -1.93
N MET A 587 -8.26 -37.48 -0.72
CA MET A 587 -9.53 -37.30 -0.01
C MET A 587 -9.46 -36.15 1.02
N ASP A 588 -8.39 -35.37 0.96
CA ASP A 588 -8.11 -34.25 1.84
C ASP A 588 -7.41 -33.11 1.11
N ALA A 589 -7.47 -31.93 1.69
CA ALA A 589 -6.63 -30.78 1.40
C ALA A 589 -6.43 -29.98 2.68
N GLU A 590 -5.30 -29.28 2.81
CA GLU A 590 -5.00 -28.41 3.93
C GLU A 590 -5.12 -26.94 3.52
N VAL A 591 -5.81 -26.12 4.36
CA VAL A 591 -5.81 -24.67 4.22
C VAL A 591 -5.14 -24.06 5.44
N MET A 592 -4.07 -23.29 5.20
CA MET A 592 -3.37 -22.51 6.21
C MET A 592 -4.05 -21.17 6.39
N VAL A 593 -4.27 -20.73 7.62
CA VAL A 593 -4.86 -19.44 7.97
C VAL A 593 -4.13 -18.81 9.14
N GLY A 594 -3.74 -17.54 9.02
CA GLY A 594 -2.97 -16.81 10.04
C GLY A 594 -3.87 -16.27 11.16
N GLY A 595 -4.58 -17.15 11.88
CA GLY A 595 -5.49 -16.79 12.99
C GLY A 595 -4.85 -16.84 14.38
N SER A 596 -3.51 -16.78 14.44
CA SER A 596 -2.74 -16.76 15.69
C SER A 596 -3.00 -17.95 16.63
N GLY A 597 -3.44 -19.09 16.10
CA GLY A 597 -3.86 -20.26 16.89
C GLY A 597 -5.12 -20.03 17.72
N LYS A 598 -5.87 -18.96 17.46
CA LYS A 598 -7.09 -18.56 18.19
C LYS A 598 -8.30 -18.36 17.27
N GLY A 599 -8.13 -18.58 15.97
CA GLY A 599 -9.17 -18.33 14.96
C GLY A 599 -9.41 -16.85 14.68
N ASP A 600 -8.48 -15.98 15.01
CA ASP A 600 -8.61 -14.54 14.81
C ASP A 600 -8.24 -14.16 13.38
N HIS A 601 -9.09 -14.55 12.45
CA HIS A 601 -8.95 -14.22 11.02
C HIS A 601 -10.33 -14.17 10.35
N PRO A 602 -10.59 -13.18 9.47
CA PRO A 602 -11.90 -13.01 8.81
C PRO A 602 -12.39 -14.26 8.06
N SER A 603 -11.49 -15.01 7.45
CA SER A 603 -11.83 -16.21 6.69
C SER A 603 -11.99 -17.48 7.56
N PHE A 604 -11.57 -17.45 8.85
CA PHE A 604 -11.49 -18.63 9.68
C PHE A 604 -12.84 -19.33 9.85
N MET A 605 -13.89 -18.56 10.10
CA MET A 605 -15.24 -19.08 10.26
C MET A 605 -15.75 -19.76 8.98
N ALA A 606 -15.57 -19.13 7.82
CA ALA A 606 -15.98 -19.72 6.53
C ALA A 606 -15.26 -21.06 6.28
N LEU A 607 -13.95 -21.09 6.54
CA LEU A 607 -13.13 -22.30 6.38
C LEU A 607 -13.54 -23.42 7.32
N THR A 608 -13.84 -23.10 8.58
CA THR A 608 -14.29 -24.09 9.58
C THR A 608 -15.65 -24.66 9.21
N LEU A 609 -16.63 -23.82 8.86
CA LEU A 609 -17.95 -24.27 8.42
C LEU A 609 -17.88 -25.11 7.12
N ALA A 610 -17.02 -24.70 6.18
CA ALA A 610 -16.78 -25.47 4.97
C ALA A 610 -16.10 -26.81 5.24
N SER A 611 -15.16 -26.87 6.18
CA SER A 611 -14.53 -28.12 6.64
C SER A 611 -15.56 -29.12 7.16
N ASP A 612 -16.47 -28.66 8.02
CA ASP A 612 -17.56 -29.52 8.56
C ASP A 612 -18.49 -30.00 7.43
N ALA A 613 -18.89 -29.08 6.52
CA ALA A 613 -19.77 -29.40 5.41
C ALA A 613 -19.13 -30.39 4.40
N LEU A 614 -17.84 -30.20 4.07
CA LEU A 614 -17.09 -31.12 3.19
C LEU A 614 -16.92 -32.49 3.84
N LYS A 615 -16.67 -32.54 5.17
CA LYS A 615 -16.58 -33.78 5.93
C LYS A 615 -17.89 -34.57 5.93
N GLU A 616 -19.03 -33.90 5.99
CA GLU A 616 -20.34 -34.55 5.87
C GLU A 616 -20.51 -35.29 4.55
N ILE A 617 -19.97 -34.78 3.47
CA ILE A 617 -20.01 -35.34 2.11
C ILE A 617 -18.80 -36.25 1.80
N GLY A 618 -17.86 -36.44 2.74
CA GLY A 618 -16.78 -37.42 2.63
C GLY A 618 -15.43 -36.87 2.16
N PHE A 619 -15.23 -35.54 2.12
CA PHE A 619 -13.94 -34.89 1.84
C PHE A 619 -13.42 -34.20 3.11
N ASN A 620 -12.12 -34.28 3.40
CA ASN A 620 -11.54 -33.73 4.61
C ASN A 620 -10.74 -32.44 4.32
N LEU A 621 -11.36 -31.28 4.52
CA LEU A 621 -10.64 -30.00 4.49
C LEU A 621 -10.04 -29.76 5.88
N ILE A 622 -8.71 -29.78 5.98
CA ILE A 622 -7.96 -29.54 7.23
C ILE A 622 -7.73 -28.03 7.33
N VAL A 623 -8.25 -27.41 8.39
CA VAL A 623 -8.01 -25.98 8.66
C VAL A 623 -6.89 -25.85 9.67
N SER A 624 -5.73 -25.40 9.23
CA SER A 624 -4.53 -25.20 10.06
C SER A 624 -4.43 -23.72 10.45
N ASP A 625 -4.80 -23.43 11.71
CA ASP A 625 -4.68 -22.09 12.27
C ASP A 625 -3.23 -21.85 12.72
N MET A 626 -2.50 -21.08 11.91
CA MET A 626 -1.08 -20.83 12.09
C MET A 626 -0.85 -19.79 13.19
N SER A 627 -0.09 -20.15 14.20
CA SER A 627 0.40 -19.21 15.20
C SER A 627 1.65 -18.45 14.74
N ASN A 628 2.33 -18.96 13.71
CA ASN A 628 3.52 -18.36 13.11
C ASN A 628 3.24 -18.00 11.66
N PHE A 629 3.08 -16.69 11.39
CA PHE A 629 2.80 -16.19 10.03
C PHE A 629 3.97 -16.43 9.07
N ALA A 630 5.22 -16.35 9.55
CA ALA A 630 6.40 -16.61 8.74
C ALA A 630 6.47 -18.07 8.26
N GLU A 631 6.04 -19.05 9.08
CA GLU A 631 5.95 -20.44 8.66
C GLU A 631 4.95 -20.61 7.51
N MET A 632 3.80 -19.95 7.59
CA MET A 632 2.80 -19.94 6.54
C MET A 632 3.33 -19.33 5.24
N THR A 633 3.95 -18.14 5.30
CA THR A 633 4.51 -17.48 4.12
C THR A 633 5.66 -18.26 3.50
N ASN A 634 6.50 -18.88 4.32
CA ASN A 634 7.55 -19.77 3.84
C ASN A 634 6.98 -21.00 3.11
N ALA A 635 5.90 -21.59 3.61
CA ALA A 635 5.24 -22.73 2.93
C ALA A 635 4.62 -22.30 1.58
N ILE A 636 4.01 -21.11 1.51
CA ILE A 636 3.48 -20.54 0.28
C ILE A 636 4.61 -20.29 -0.72
N ASN A 637 5.67 -19.61 -0.31
CA ASN A 637 6.81 -19.25 -1.16
C ASN A 637 7.59 -20.48 -1.66
N ALA A 638 7.63 -21.54 -0.86
CA ALA A 638 8.22 -22.82 -1.26
C ALA A 638 7.29 -23.67 -2.16
N GLY A 639 6.05 -23.24 -2.41
CA GLY A 639 5.04 -24.00 -3.17
C GLY A 639 4.59 -25.29 -2.48
N THR A 640 4.69 -25.36 -1.15
CA THR A 640 4.33 -26.55 -0.35
C THR A 640 2.95 -26.46 0.31
N ALA A 641 2.35 -25.28 0.41
CA ALA A 641 0.98 -25.08 0.86
C ALA A 641 -0.02 -25.60 -0.19
N ASP A 642 -1.06 -26.33 0.23
CA ASP A 642 -2.17 -26.74 -0.65
C ASP A 642 -3.09 -25.54 -0.90
N MET A 643 -3.53 -24.89 0.19
CA MET A 643 -4.40 -23.72 0.21
C MET A 643 -3.97 -22.77 1.32
N PHE A 644 -4.30 -21.48 1.18
CA PHE A 644 -3.90 -20.45 2.15
C PHE A 644 -4.88 -19.28 2.13
N ALA A 645 -5.17 -18.69 3.30
CA ALA A 645 -5.97 -17.49 3.45
C ALA A 645 -5.04 -16.28 3.61
N MET A 646 -5.11 -15.32 2.68
CA MET A 646 -4.24 -14.14 2.61
C MET A 646 -5.04 -12.90 2.19
N ALA A 647 -4.37 -11.77 2.08
CA ALA A 647 -4.90 -10.55 1.50
C ALA A 647 -3.90 -9.93 0.52
N TRP A 648 -4.41 -9.36 -0.57
CA TRP A 648 -3.64 -8.52 -1.47
C TRP A 648 -3.80 -7.06 -1.11
N GLN A 649 -2.72 -6.30 -1.19
CA GLN A 649 -2.78 -4.85 -1.31
C GLN A 649 -2.85 -4.53 -2.80
N ALA A 650 -3.96 -3.94 -3.25
CA ALA A 650 -4.13 -3.59 -4.66
C ALA A 650 -3.37 -2.29 -5.01
N THR A 651 -3.15 -2.08 -6.29
CA THR A 651 -2.58 -0.86 -6.88
C THR A 651 -3.63 -0.18 -7.76
N PRO A 652 -3.50 1.13 -8.05
CA PRO A 652 -4.44 1.84 -8.94
C PRO A 652 -4.51 1.21 -10.34
N ASP A 653 -3.38 0.74 -10.88
CA ASP A 653 -3.40 -0.08 -12.10
C ASP A 653 -3.63 -1.55 -11.75
N PRO A 654 -4.65 -2.20 -12.31
CA PRO A 654 -4.98 -3.59 -12.02
C PRO A 654 -4.14 -4.59 -12.82
N ASP A 655 -2.85 -4.33 -13.01
CA ASP A 655 -1.95 -5.23 -13.73
C ASP A 655 -1.90 -6.62 -13.07
N MET A 656 -2.22 -7.64 -13.83
CA MET A 656 -2.32 -9.04 -13.36
C MET A 656 -1.05 -9.86 -13.60
N PHE A 657 0.02 -9.26 -14.15
CA PHE A 657 1.21 -10.01 -14.54
C PHE A 657 1.86 -10.74 -13.36
N GLN A 658 2.14 -10.03 -12.28
CA GLN A 658 2.82 -10.60 -11.11
C GLN A 658 2.04 -11.76 -10.49
N ILE A 659 0.71 -11.64 -10.47
CA ILE A 659 -0.17 -12.55 -9.71
C ILE A 659 -0.54 -13.78 -10.54
N TYR A 660 -0.88 -13.62 -11.83
CA TYR A 660 -1.51 -14.68 -12.60
C TYR A 660 -0.77 -15.09 -13.89
N HIS A 661 0.13 -14.25 -14.44
CA HIS A 661 0.92 -14.65 -15.61
C HIS A 661 1.85 -15.82 -15.27
N SER A 662 2.03 -16.78 -16.17
CA SER A 662 2.84 -18.00 -15.94
C SER A 662 4.31 -17.73 -15.56
N LYS A 663 4.81 -16.52 -15.81
CA LYS A 663 6.14 -16.02 -15.41
C LYS A 663 6.06 -14.98 -14.28
N GLY A 664 4.90 -14.78 -13.68
CA GLY A 664 4.73 -13.86 -12.55
C GLY A 664 5.27 -14.48 -11.27
N GLY A 665 6.05 -13.70 -10.48
CA GLY A 665 6.73 -14.23 -9.31
C GLY A 665 5.78 -14.78 -8.23
N SER A 666 4.61 -14.17 -8.04
CA SER A 666 3.60 -14.68 -7.11
C SER A 666 2.90 -15.93 -7.66
N ASN A 667 2.62 -15.98 -8.98
CA ASN A 667 2.02 -17.16 -9.58
C ASN A 667 2.94 -18.39 -9.47
N GLU A 668 4.22 -18.25 -9.76
CA GLU A 668 5.19 -19.35 -9.71
C GLU A 668 5.35 -19.96 -8.31
N LYS A 669 5.13 -19.16 -7.27
CA LYS A 669 5.23 -19.58 -5.86
C LYS A 669 3.89 -20.12 -5.33
N SER A 670 2.79 -19.43 -5.61
CA SER A 670 1.52 -19.60 -4.90
C SER A 670 0.46 -20.37 -5.67
N TYR A 671 0.13 -19.95 -6.91
CA TYR A 671 -1.05 -20.44 -7.63
C TYR A 671 -0.74 -21.52 -8.68
N TRP A 672 0.40 -21.42 -9.36
CA TRP A 672 0.83 -22.35 -10.40
C TRP A 672 -0.10 -22.42 -11.61
N ILE A 673 -0.78 -21.33 -11.99
CA ILE A 673 -1.51 -21.24 -13.24
C ILE A 673 -0.53 -21.30 -14.41
N LYS A 674 -0.85 -22.10 -15.41
CA LYS A 674 -0.12 -22.17 -16.68
C LYS A 674 -1.15 -22.21 -17.81
N ASP A 675 -1.60 -21.04 -18.22
CA ASP A 675 -2.64 -20.83 -19.20
C ASP A 675 -2.16 -19.82 -20.24
N ALA A 676 -2.03 -20.29 -21.50
CA ALA A 676 -1.47 -19.47 -22.57
C ALA A 676 -2.42 -18.33 -22.99
N ASP A 677 -3.74 -18.55 -22.91
CA ASP A 677 -4.73 -17.54 -23.26
C ASP A 677 -4.74 -16.43 -22.19
N LEU A 678 -4.60 -16.80 -20.91
CA LEU A 678 -4.46 -15.84 -19.81
C LEU A 678 -3.18 -15.01 -19.96
N ASP A 679 -2.05 -15.66 -20.24
CA ASP A 679 -0.77 -14.99 -20.47
C ASP A 679 -0.88 -13.98 -21.62
N GLU A 680 -1.50 -14.36 -22.73
CA GLU A 680 -1.69 -13.47 -23.89
C GLU A 680 -2.59 -12.27 -23.54
N LEU A 681 -3.73 -12.50 -22.87
CA LEU A 681 -4.65 -11.42 -22.47
C LEU A 681 -3.99 -10.42 -21.49
N ILE A 682 -3.23 -10.90 -20.52
CA ILE A 682 -2.46 -10.05 -19.59
C ILE A 682 -1.48 -9.18 -20.38
N MET A 683 -0.72 -9.77 -21.31
CA MET A 683 0.25 -9.02 -22.09
C MET A 683 -0.42 -8.03 -23.05
N MET A 684 -1.58 -8.37 -23.63
CA MET A 684 -2.38 -7.42 -24.44
C MET A 684 -2.84 -6.23 -23.58
N ALA A 685 -3.28 -6.47 -22.33
CA ALA A 685 -3.70 -5.40 -21.44
C ALA A 685 -2.53 -4.47 -21.06
N ARG A 686 -1.33 -5.00 -20.86
CA ARG A 686 -0.11 -4.22 -20.58
C ARG A 686 0.37 -3.39 -21.77
N GLN A 687 0.03 -3.81 -23.00
CA GLN A 687 0.46 -3.16 -24.25
C GLN A 687 -0.60 -2.21 -24.83
N SER A 688 -1.58 -1.77 -24.02
CA SER A 688 -2.60 -0.83 -24.47
C SER A 688 -2.75 0.31 -23.47
N THR A 689 -2.91 1.52 -23.97
CA THR A 689 -3.25 2.72 -23.18
C THR A 689 -4.76 2.95 -23.10
N ASP A 690 -5.56 2.22 -23.88
CA ASP A 690 -7.04 2.30 -23.88
C ASP A 690 -7.62 1.56 -22.67
N GLN A 691 -8.02 2.31 -21.65
CA GLN A 691 -8.57 1.79 -20.40
C GLN A 691 -9.86 0.98 -20.61
N THR A 692 -10.72 1.38 -21.56
CA THR A 692 -11.95 0.64 -21.88
C THR A 692 -11.63 -0.73 -22.48
N TYR A 693 -10.69 -0.77 -23.40
CA TYR A 693 -10.21 -2.04 -23.98
C TYR A 693 -9.55 -2.91 -22.91
N ARG A 694 -8.68 -2.34 -22.07
CA ARG A 694 -8.05 -3.06 -20.96
C ARG A 694 -9.07 -3.65 -19.99
N LYS A 695 -10.15 -2.92 -19.64
CA LYS A 695 -11.25 -3.42 -18.79
C LYS A 695 -11.88 -4.69 -19.37
N THR A 696 -12.08 -4.74 -20.69
CA THR A 696 -12.63 -5.94 -21.35
C THR A 696 -11.66 -7.13 -21.30
N LEU A 697 -10.37 -6.89 -21.42
CA LEU A 697 -9.33 -7.92 -21.31
C LEU A 697 -9.24 -8.45 -19.88
N TYR A 698 -9.19 -7.57 -18.88
CA TYR A 698 -9.15 -7.98 -17.46
C TYR A 698 -10.39 -8.77 -17.05
N LYS A 699 -11.58 -8.45 -17.59
CA LYS A 699 -12.76 -9.28 -17.35
C LYS A 699 -12.57 -10.71 -17.86
N GLN A 700 -11.97 -10.88 -19.04
CA GLN A 700 -11.66 -12.21 -19.58
C GLN A 700 -10.59 -12.93 -18.75
N CYS A 701 -9.55 -12.21 -18.29
CA CYS A 701 -8.56 -12.77 -17.36
C CYS A 701 -9.23 -13.28 -16.07
N LEU A 702 -10.11 -12.48 -15.47
CA LEU A 702 -10.84 -12.86 -14.25
C LEU A 702 -11.74 -14.06 -14.46
N ASP A 703 -12.37 -14.21 -15.63
CA ASP A 703 -13.17 -15.38 -15.97
C ASP A 703 -12.30 -16.65 -16.06
N ILE A 704 -11.10 -16.55 -16.64
CA ILE A 704 -10.14 -17.67 -16.68
C ILE A 704 -9.66 -18.03 -15.27
N VAL A 705 -9.30 -17.04 -14.44
CA VAL A 705 -8.87 -17.28 -13.06
C VAL A 705 -9.98 -17.97 -12.24
N ALA A 706 -11.24 -17.54 -12.43
CA ALA A 706 -12.41 -18.18 -11.80
C ALA A 706 -12.63 -19.61 -12.32
N ASP A 707 -12.38 -19.88 -13.60
CA ASP A 707 -12.45 -21.23 -14.15
C ASP A 707 -11.35 -22.15 -13.61
N TRP A 708 -10.14 -21.63 -13.44
CA TRP A 708 -9.06 -22.36 -12.77
C TRP A 708 -9.34 -22.62 -11.29
N ALA A 709 -10.22 -21.83 -10.67
CA ALA A 709 -10.60 -21.90 -9.27
C ALA A 709 -9.36 -21.88 -8.33
N VAL A 710 -8.41 -20.99 -8.60
CA VAL A 710 -7.18 -20.85 -7.79
C VAL A 710 -7.30 -19.77 -6.73
N GLU A 711 -8.31 -18.93 -6.82
CA GLU A 711 -8.56 -17.88 -5.83
C GLU A 711 -10.06 -17.73 -5.56
N ILE A 712 -10.44 -17.84 -4.28
CA ILE A 712 -11.78 -17.55 -3.81
C ILE A 712 -11.75 -16.14 -3.23
N PRO A 713 -12.36 -15.14 -3.88
CA PRO A 713 -12.50 -13.81 -3.30
C PRO A 713 -13.42 -13.89 -2.08
N ILE A 714 -12.99 -13.35 -0.94
CA ILE A 714 -13.75 -13.47 0.32
C ILE A 714 -14.37 -12.12 0.69
N TYR A 715 -13.54 -11.08 0.94
CA TYR A 715 -14.02 -9.83 1.46
C TYR A 715 -13.17 -8.64 1.02
N GLN A 716 -13.81 -7.48 1.00
CA GLN A 716 -13.13 -6.19 1.01
C GLN A 716 -13.63 -5.40 2.21
N ARG A 717 -12.71 -5.01 3.10
CA ARG A 717 -13.05 -4.25 4.30
C ARG A 717 -13.29 -2.79 3.98
N GLN A 718 -13.99 -2.11 4.87
CA GLN A 718 -14.16 -0.67 4.87
C GLN A 718 -13.16 -0.05 5.87
N ASN A 719 -12.60 1.08 5.51
CA ASN A 719 -12.03 2.06 6.42
C ASN A 719 -13.10 3.10 6.72
N CYS A 720 -12.86 3.99 7.69
CA CYS A 720 -13.76 5.11 7.92
C CYS A 720 -13.00 6.42 8.11
N VAL A 721 -13.67 7.49 7.76
CA VAL A 721 -13.30 8.85 8.18
C VAL A 721 -14.46 9.37 9.00
N ILE A 722 -14.17 9.90 10.19
CA ILE A 722 -15.17 10.47 11.08
C ILE A 722 -14.96 11.97 11.25
N PHE A 723 -16.06 12.71 11.25
CA PHE A 723 -16.11 14.15 11.37
C PHE A 723 -16.92 14.55 12.62
N SER A 724 -16.50 15.62 13.30
CA SER A 724 -17.31 16.25 14.33
C SER A 724 -18.51 16.93 13.71
N SER A 725 -19.72 16.38 13.92
CA SER A 725 -20.98 16.98 13.45
C SER A 725 -21.29 18.33 14.10
N GLN A 726 -20.59 18.68 15.19
CA GLN A 726 -20.79 19.93 15.92
C GLN A 726 -19.85 21.05 15.48
N ARG A 727 -18.75 20.71 14.79
CA ARG A 727 -17.70 21.66 14.42
C ARG A 727 -17.51 21.79 12.92
N VAL A 728 -17.60 20.68 12.20
CA VAL A 728 -17.45 20.66 10.74
C VAL A 728 -18.78 20.99 10.08
N ASN A 729 -18.77 21.88 9.10
CA ASN A 729 -19.92 22.11 8.24
C ASN A 729 -20.03 20.97 7.22
N LEU A 730 -20.80 19.95 7.55
CA LEU A 730 -20.89 18.72 6.77
C LEU A 730 -21.37 18.93 5.33
N ASP A 731 -22.12 20.01 5.04
CA ASP A 731 -22.54 20.37 3.69
C ASP A 731 -21.36 20.81 2.78
N THR A 732 -20.19 21.04 3.36
CA THR A 732 -18.98 21.48 2.65
C THR A 732 -17.91 20.40 2.55
N VAL A 733 -18.13 19.24 3.15
CA VAL A 733 -17.27 18.06 2.97
C VAL A 733 -17.45 17.56 1.54
N THR A 734 -16.35 17.20 0.88
CA THR A 734 -16.42 16.61 -0.46
C THR A 734 -17.29 15.35 -0.44
N PRO A 735 -18.29 15.22 -1.30
CA PRO A 735 -19.15 14.03 -1.31
C PRO A 735 -18.47 12.85 -1.98
N ASP A 736 -18.98 11.65 -1.69
CA ASP A 736 -18.49 10.41 -2.29
C ASP A 736 -16.97 10.23 -2.11
N ILE A 737 -16.50 10.29 -0.86
CA ILE A 737 -15.10 10.02 -0.49
C ILE A 737 -14.79 8.56 -0.87
N THR A 738 -13.63 8.36 -1.51
CA THR A 738 -13.12 7.05 -1.90
C THR A 738 -11.66 6.89 -1.48
N THR A 739 -11.11 5.70 -1.66
CA THR A 739 -9.68 5.45 -1.44
C THR A 739 -8.76 6.27 -2.37
N TYR A 740 -9.30 6.81 -3.48
CA TYR A 740 -8.57 7.64 -4.44
C TYR A 740 -8.93 9.13 -4.35
N TRP A 741 -10.05 9.47 -3.68
CA TRP A 741 -10.50 10.83 -3.47
C TRP A 741 -10.81 11.03 -1.99
N ALA A 742 -9.77 11.44 -1.26
CA ALA A 742 -9.84 11.65 0.19
C ALA A 742 -10.64 12.93 0.53
N TRP A 743 -11.07 13.03 1.77
CA TRP A 743 -11.83 14.17 2.29
C TRP A 743 -11.12 15.53 2.11
N TYR A 744 -9.80 15.51 2.00
CA TYR A 744 -8.97 16.73 1.84
C TYR A 744 -8.65 17.11 0.39
N ASN A 745 -9.10 16.33 -0.62
CA ASN A 745 -8.86 16.65 -2.04
C ASN A 745 -9.55 17.96 -2.49
N ASP A 746 -10.65 18.35 -1.81
CA ASP A 746 -11.36 19.60 -2.01
C ASP A 746 -11.36 20.45 -0.72
N ILE A 747 -10.25 20.41 0.05
CA ILE A 747 -10.13 21.07 1.37
C ILE A 747 -10.36 22.58 1.32
N GLU A 748 -10.10 23.22 0.17
CA GLU A 748 -10.37 24.65 -0.03
C GLU A 748 -11.86 25.00 0.07
N LEU A 749 -12.75 24.00 -0.12
CA LEU A 749 -14.21 24.17 0.01
C LEU A 749 -14.71 23.88 1.42
N LEU A 750 -13.96 23.12 2.22
CA LEU A 750 -14.34 22.73 3.57
C LEU A 750 -14.44 23.96 4.48
N ASP A 751 -15.48 23.97 5.31
CA ASP A 751 -15.73 25.04 6.27
C ASP A 751 -16.09 24.49 7.66
N LEU A 752 -15.93 25.30 8.68
CA LEU A 752 -16.37 25.02 10.05
C LEU A 752 -17.68 25.75 10.34
N GLN A 753 -18.48 25.19 11.29
CA GLN A 753 -19.75 25.79 11.73
C GLN A 753 -19.54 27.08 12.50
#